data_c418e6783bb7aea98a5d71162574472a
#
_entry.id   c418e6783bb7aea98a5d71162574472a
#
_cell.length_a   1.000
_cell.length_b   1.000
_cell.length_c   1.000
_cell.angle_alpha   90.00
_cell.angle_beta   90.00
_cell.angle_gamma   90.00
#
_symmetry.space_group_name_H-M   'P 1'
#
loop_
_entity.id
_entity.type
_entity.pdbx_description
1 polymer ?
#
loop_
_entity_poly.entity_id
_entity_poly.type
_entity_poly.pdbx_seq_one_letter_code
_entity_poly.pdbx_strand_id
1 'polypeptide(L)'
;MLVYNVLDLILEEAMTLEAKNLNEQISNLKEYEVILHKNIEEVDSEGWFLKHKKTGARIVLLANDDDNKVFNIGFRTPVNNDTGVPHIIEHTVLCGSKKYPVKDPFMELVKGSLNTFLNAMTYPDKTIYPVASYNDKDFKNLMETYMDAVFNPNIYDEKKIFLQEGWHYELENKDGELTYNGVVYNEMKGVYSSVDGVMDRATLHSLYPDTSYSYESGGNPDNIPELSYEEYLDFHRKYYHPSNSYIYLYGDMDMVERLQWIDKEYLGKYDMLKIDSEVKKQPAFSQLKEEKVAYAITDSESLEDNTVLTVNYVIGDSSDVELNTAIQVLEYVLMEMPGAFLKQALIDAKIGKDVYSQYEDDICQPMYSIVAKYANESDKEKFITIINETLEKLAKEGLDKKALLAGLNSLEFKVRESDFGRIPKGLIFGINMLSSWLYDDSNPFVLLETNKVFEKLRKMIDTDYFEKLITEYFIKNTHKSVVILTPEKGLTEKKEQQLKDSLEAKKGTMTDEEIENIIKETKELKEYQTTSSSPENLAKIPLLEIEDIGKEPRKIIGQPETKEGITMLYNDLFTNGIGYLDIVFDCTDLPEKYQSYMGLLKPVLSYMDTEKHSYTELNTEIDLDLGGFAFDSGIYVNKKTGEPMLTGEVHAKMLYDKIPKTFDLIKEVVLETKFDDYKRLKEILEELKSRVKSSIIKTGDSAAMLRAMSYYSKSYYLKEQSTGLAFYQFLSDILDNYEEKKEDFAKNLKDTIEYVFSNQKMYLNYAGDKESYELVKKLVIDLKNSVYLSLIHI
;
A
#
# COMPACT_ATOMS: atom_id res chain seq x y z
N MET A 1 -6.38 33.47 26.33
CA MET A 1 -5.50 32.55 27.06
C MET A 1 -6.16 31.89 28.27
N LEU A 2 -6.67 32.60 29.30
CA LEU A 2 -7.32 31.95 30.47
C LEU A 2 -8.65 31.23 30.13
N VAL A 3 -9.42 31.68 29.15
CA VAL A 3 -10.71 31.08 28.78
C VAL A 3 -10.51 29.85 27.90
N TYR A 4 -9.49 29.81 27.09
CA TYR A 4 -9.12 28.62 26.28
C TYR A 4 -8.61 27.48 27.16
N ASN A 5 -7.71 27.78 28.11
CA ASN A 5 -7.23 26.76 29.06
C ASN A 5 -8.32 26.16 29.98
N VAL A 6 -9.39 26.88 30.20
CA VAL A 6 -10.54 26.38 31.01
C VAL A 6 -11.46 25.51 30.16
N LEU A 7 -11.62 25.83 28.85
CA LEU A 7 -12.43 25.00 27.95
C LEU A 7 -11.70 23.67 27.64
N ASP A 8 -10.40 23.73 27.42
CA ASP A 8 -9.59 22.52 27.19
C ASP A 8 -9.59 21.60 28.43
N LEU A 9 -9.44 22.18 29.63
CA LEU A 9 -9.54 21.39 30.87
C LEU A 9 -10.95 20.80 31.11
N ILE A 10 -12.00 21.51 30.70
CA ILE A 10 -13.39 20.98 30.83
C ILE A 10 -13.63 19.88 29.78
N LEU A 11 -13.07 20.00 28.59
CA LEU A 11 -13.15 18.98 27.54
C LEU A 11 -12.34 17.73 27.93
N GLU A 12 -11.13 17.89 28.45
CA GLU A 12 -10.34 16.77 28.99
C GLU A 12 -11.03 16.07 30.18
N GLU A 13 -11.63 16.83 31.09
CA GLU A 13 -12.41 16.24 32.20
C GLU A 13 -13.67 15.53 31.68
N ALA A 14 -14.37 16.06 30.68
CA ALA A 14 -15.54 15.43 30.09
C ALA A 14 -15.16 14.13 29.31
N MET A 15 -14.14 14.15 28.47
CA MET A 15 -13.62 12.96 27.77
C MET A 15 -13.15 11.89 28.77
N THR A 16 -12.46 12.27 29.86
CA THR A 16 -12.03 11.35 30.92
C THR A 16 -13.22 10.73 31.67
N LEU A 17 -14.33 11.46 31.77
CA LEU A 17 -15.55 10.98 32.42
C LEU A 17 -16.32 10.01 31.51
N GLU A 18 -16.39 10.29 30.21
CA GLU A 18 -16.98 9.41 29.19
C GLU A 18 -16.20 8.10 29.05
N ALA A 19 -14.88 8.16 28.97
CA ALA A 19 -14.01 7.00 28.92
C ALA A 19 -14.15 6.12 30.19
N LYS A 20 -14.23 6.73 31.37
CA LYS A 20 -14.50 5.99 32.64
C LYS A 20 -15.86 5.30 32.62
N ASN A 21 -16.89 5.98 32.12
CA ASN A 21 -18.23 5.41 32.02
C ASN A 21 -18.25 4.23 31.01
N LEU A 22 -17.61 4.39 29.85
CA LEU A 22 -17.50 3.34 28.85
C LEU A 22 -16.73 2.11 29.38
N ASN A 23 -15.61 2.35 30.09
CA ASN A 23 -14.85 1.26 30.71
C ASN A 23 -15.66 0.50 31.77
N GLU A 24 -16.46 1.18 32.57
CA GLU A 24 -17.37 0.54 33.53
C GLU A 24 -18.44 -0.29 32.80
N GLN A 25 -19.02 0.23 31.75
CA GLN A 25 -20.02 -0.48 30.94
C GLN A 25 -19.45 -1.74 30.28
N ILE A 26 -18.28 -1.65 29.65
CA ILE A 26 -17.60 -2.78 29.02
C ILE A 26 -17.21 -3.84 30.07
N SER A 27 -16.67 -3.41 31.21
CA SER A 27 -16.28 -4.30 32.32
C SER A 27 -17.46 -5.05 32.95
N ASN A 28 -18.68 -4.52 32.83
CA ASN A 28 -19.89 -5.14 33.30
C ASN A 28 -20.48 -6.19 32.34
N LEU A 29 -19.95 -6.31 31.12
CA LEU A 29 -20.35 -7.34 30.15
C LEU A 29 -19.87 -8.72 30.65
N LYS A 30 -20.79 -9.60 31.02
CA LYS A 30 -20.47 -10.90 31.61
C LYS A 30 -19.81 -11.88 30.63
N GLU A 31 -20.07 -11.68 29.37
CA GLU A 31 -19.62 -12.53 28.24
C GLU A 31 -18.14 -12.31 27.92
N TYR A 32 -17.60 -11.13 28.29
CA TYR A 32 -16.25 -10.72 27.99
C TYR A 32 -15.35 -10.61 29.22
N GLU A 33 -14.07 -10.80 29.02
CA GLU A 33 -13.00 -10.52 29.98
C GLU A 33 -12.15 -9.39 29.43
N VAL A 34 -11.98 -8.31 30.18
CA VAL A 34 -11.06 -7.21 29.84
C VAL A 34 -9.66 -7.65 30.21
N ILE A 35 -8.81 -7.84 29.23
CA ILE A 35 -7.40 -8.23 29.39
C ILE A 35 -6.52 -6.99 29.57
N LEU A 36 -6.77 -5.95 28.75
CA LEU A 36 -6.02 -4.71 28.77
C LEU A 36 -6.96 -3.54 28.46
N HIS A 37 -6.78 -2.44 29.18
CA HIS A 37 -7.40 -1.15 28.87
C HIS A 37 -6.38 -0.04 29.06
N LYS A 38 -6.25 0.85 28.10
CA LYS A 38 -5.36 2.02 28.17
C LYS A 38 -5.72 3.06 27.13
N ASN A 39 -5.33 4.30 27.40
CA ASN A 39 -5.32 5.36 26.41
C ASN A 39 -4.09 5.20 25.48
N ILE A 40 -4.27 5.41 24.18
CA ILE A 40 -3.23 5.31 23.16
C ILE A 40 -3.14 6.69 22.50
N GLU A 41 -2.27 7.53 23.04
CA GLU A 41 -2.13 8.94 22.68
C GLU A 41 -1.78 9.13 21.19
N GLU A 42 -0.97 8.22 20.61
CA GLU A 42 -0.50 8.29 19.23
C GLU A 42 -1.62 8.25 18.20
N VAL A 43 -2.72 7.60 18.53
CA VAL A 43 -3.88 7.45 17.63
C VAL A 43 -5.16 8.03 18.23
N ASP A 44 -5.02 8.87 19.28
CA ASP A 44 -6.12 9.57 19.96
C ASP A 44 -7.31 8.65 20.23
N SER A 45 -7.05 7.53 20.91
CA SER A 45 -8.05 6.48 21.12
C SER A 45 -7.96 5.83 22.48
N GLU A 46 -9.11 5.54 23.08
CA GLU A 46 -9.20 4.59 24.20
C GLU A 46 -9.21 3.17 23.65
N GLY A 47 -8.26 2.36 24.10
CA GLY A 47 -8.03 1.00 23.63
C GLY A 47 -8.42 -0.07 24.63
N TRP A 48 -9.21 -1.07 24.22
CA TRP A 48 -9.50 -2.28 24.99
C TRP A 48 -9.07 -3.53 24.23
N PHE A 49 -8.44 -4.44 24.93
CA PHE A 49 -8.28 -5.82 24.48
C PHE A 49 -9.14 -6.74 25.34
N LEU A 50 -10.04 -7.46 24.71
CA LEU A 50 -11.03 -8.32 25.32
C LEU A 50 -10.87 -9.76 24.85
N LYS A 51 -11.23 -10.73 25.72
CA LYS A 51 -11.48 -12.13 25.33
C LYS A 51 -12.93 -12.51 25.61
N HIS A 52 -13.57 -13.10 24.60
CA HIS A 52 -14.89 -13.69 24.78
C HIS A 52 -14.77 -14.99 25.59
N LYS A 53 -15.38 -15.04 26.79
CA LYS A 53 -15.16 -16.13 27.76
C LYS A 53 -15.54 -17.51 27.24
N LYS A 54 -16.63 -17.62 26.46
CA LYS A 54 -17.13 -18.89 25.99
C LYS A 54 -16.29 -19.48 24.85
N THR A 55 -15.78 -18.64 23.95
CA THR A 55 -15.09 -19.09 22.73
C THR A 55 -13.60 -18.81 22.71
N GLY A 56 -13.13 -17.87 23.54
CA GLY A 56 -11.75 -17.39 23.49
C GLY A 56 -11.48 -16.42 22.32
N ALA A 57 -12.51 -15.96 21.60
CA ALA A 57 -12.36 -14.96 20.55
C ALA A 57 -11.68 -13.70 21.10
N ARG A 58 -10.77 -13.14 20.32
CA ARG A 58 -10.00 -11.94 20.66
C ARG A 58 -10.66 -10.73 20.04
N ILE A 59 -10.88 -9.69 20.85
CA ILE A 59 -11.52 -8.46 20.37
C ILE A 59 -10.68 -7.26 20.80
N VAL A 60 -10.34 -6.38 19.85
CA VAL A 60 -9.74 -5.07 20.12
C VAL A 60 -10.72 -3.98 19.74
N LEU A 61 -10.87 -3.00 20.63
CA LEU A 61 -11.63 -1.80 20.40
C LEU A 61 -10.68 -0.60 20.45
N LEU A 62 -10.84 0.32 19.50
CA LEU A 62 -10.27 1.67 19.54
C LEU A 62 -11.41 2.68 19.44
N ALA A 63 -11.85 3.21 20.57
CA ALA A 63 -12.91 4.20 20.64
C ALA A 63 -12.33 5.61 20.53
N ASN A 64 -12.84 6.39 19.61
CA ASN A 64 -12.46 7.78 19.34
C ASN A 64 -13.61 8.51 18.63
N ASP A 65 -13.41 9.76 18.20
CA ASP A 65 -14.40 10.61 17.55
C ASP A 65 -14.41 10.50 16.00
N ASP A 66 -13.65 9.57 15.41
CA ASP A 66 -13.65 9.36 13.96
C ASP A 66 -14.99 8.76 13.51
N ASP A 67 -15.73 9.51 12.71
CA ASP A 67 -17.00 9.07 12.14
C ASP A 67 -16.86 7.98 11.07
N ASN A 68 -15.64 7.75 10.54
CA ASN A 68 -15.34 6.66 9.61
C ASN A 68 -15.08 5.34 10.33
N LYS A 69 -16.15 4.69 10.72
CA LYS A 69 -16.13 3.45 11.51
C LYS A 69 -15.51 2.31 10.74
N VAL A 70 -14.67 1.52 11.42
CA VAL A 70 -14.04 0.33 10.83
C VAL A 70 -14.38 -0.91 11.66
N PHE A 71 -14.74 -1.97 10.96
CA PHE A 71 -14.82 -3.33 11.48
C PHE A 71 -13.88 -4.21 10.69
N ASN A 72 -13.19 -5.10 11.36
CA ASN A 72 -12.44 -6.19 10.74
C ASN A 72 -12.60 -7.47 11.54
N ILE A 73 -12.79 -8.58 10.85
CA ILE A 73 -12.62 -9.91 11.42
C ILE A 73 -11.55 -10.64 10.65
N GLY A 74 -10.53 -11.14 11.34
CA GLY A 74 -9.42 -11.88 10.76
C GLY A 74 -9.25 -13.25 11.41
N PHE A 75 -8.61 -14.15 10.71
CA PHE A 75 -8.26 -15.48 11.16
C PHE A 75 -6.80 -15.77 10.84
N ARG A 76 -6.09 -16.49 11.71
CA ARG A 76 -4.82 -17.08 11.31
C ARG A 76 -5.09 -18.25 10.37
N THR A 77 -4.49 -18.23 9.21
CA THR A 77 -4.70 -19.19 8.13
C THR A 77 -3.37 -19.73 7.58
N PRO A 78 -2.49 -20.30 8.43
CA PRO A 78 -1.22 -20.84 7.98
C PRO A 78 -1.43 -22.03 7.04
N VAL A 79 -0.71 -22.02 5.92
CA VAL A 79 -0.77 -23.07 4.89
C VAL A 79 0.38 -24.05 4.99
N ASN A 80 0.23 -25.22 4.38
CA ASN A 80 1.23 -26.29 4.30
C ASN A 80 1.38 -26.87 2.89
N ASN A 81 0.79 -26.21 1.91
CA ASN A 81 0.89 -26.52 0.48
C ASN A 81 0.56 -25.28 -0.34
N ASP A 82 0.75 -25.33 -1.66
CA ASP A 82 0.58 -24.23 -2.59
C ASP A 82 -0.79 -24.22 -3.28
N THR A 83 -1.82 -24.85 -2.72
CA THR A 83 -3.15 -24.95 -3.35
C THR A 83 -3.99 -23.67 -3.26
N GLY A 84 -3.53 -22.67 -2.49
CA GLY A 84 -4.24 -21.39 -2.35
C GLY A 84 -5.58 -21.49 -1.62
N VAL A 85 -5.75 -22.50 -0.77
CA VAL A 85 -7.01 -22.71 -0.06
C VAL A 85 -7.50 -21.50 0.75
N PRO A 86 -6.63 -20.67 1.42
CA PRO A 86 -7.11 -19.48 2.12
C PRO A 86 -7.69 -18.43 1.16
N HIS A 87 -7.07 -18.24 0.01
CA HIS A 87 -7.50 -17.28 -1.02
C HIS A 87 -8.84 -17.71 -1.65
N ILE A 88 -8.96 -18.99 -1.97
CA ILE A 88 -10.24 -19.54 -2.47
C ILE A 88 -11.35 -19.39 -1.43
N ILE A 89 -11.05 -19.59 -0.13
CA ILE A 89 -12.03 -19.36 0.95
C ILE A 89 -12.37 -17.88 1.07
N GLU A 90 -11.39 -16.99 0.96
CA GLU A 90 -11.61 -15.55 0.99
C GLU A 90 -12.69 -15.14 -0.02
N HIS A 91 -12.55 -15.55 -1.28
CA HIS A 91 -13.54 -15.29 -2.32
C HIS A 91 -14.89 -15.95 -2.01
N THR A 92 -14.87 -17.23 -1.70
CA THR A 92 -16.07 -18.07 -1.64
C THR A 92 -16.98 -17.78 -0.45
N VAL A 93 -16.47 -17.36 0.72
CA VAL A 93 -17.33 -17.01 1.85
C VAL A 93 -18.18 -15.77 1.55
N LEU A 94 -17.72 -14.89 0.66
CA LEU A 94 -18.46 -13.72 0.21
C LEU A 94 -19.49 -14.03 -0.89
N CYS A 95 -19.54 -15.28 -1.38
CA CYS A 95 -20.51 -15.75 -2.39
C CYS A 95 -21.81 -16.26 -1.79
N GLY A 96 -22.29 -15.63 -0.72
CA GLY A 96 -23.56 -15.93 -0.06
C GLY A 96 -23.44 -16.68 1.25
N SER A 97 -24.41 -16.44 2.12
CA SER A 97 -24.48 -17.00 3.46
C SER A 97 -25.90 -17.39 3.86
N LYS A 98 -26.07 -17.96 5.03
CA LYS A 98 -27.40 -18.41 5.51
C LYS A 98 -28.41 -17.28 5.62
N LYS A 99 -28.01 -16.11 6.10
CA LYS A 99 -28.89 -14.92 6.14
C LYS A 99 -29.07 -14.31 4.76
N TYR A 100 -28.04 -14.31 3.96
CA TYR A 100 -27.97 -13.65 2.65
C TYR A 100 -27.69 -14.64 1.52
N PRO A 101 -28.67 -15.49 1.15
CA PRO A 101 -28.48 -16.55 0.19
C PRO A 101 -28.55 -16.05 -1.26
N VAL A 102 -27.76 -15.03 -1.57
CA VAL A 102 -27.52 -14.50 -2.91
C VAL A 102 -26.16 -14.93 -3.41
N LYS A 103 -25.96 -14.99 -4.71
CA LYS A 103 -24.70 -15.44 -5.29
C LYS A 103 -23.53 -14.51 -5.06
N ASP A 104 -23.83 -13.22 -4.99
CA ASP A 104 -22.82 -12.17 -4.85
C ASP A 104 -23.39 -11.03 -3.97
N PRO A 105 -23.45 -11.24 -2.64
CA PRO A 105 -23.84 -10.20 -1.70
C PRO A 105 -22.90 -8.99 -1.74
N PHE A 106 -21.61 -9.22 -2.02
CA PHE A 106 -20.59 -8.18 -2.11
C PHE A 106 -20.94 -7.14 -3.16
N MET A 107 -21.22 -7.57 -4.40
CA MET A 107 -21.61 -6.66 -5.49
C MET A 107 -22.94 -5.97 -5.25
N GLU A 108 -23.88 -6.62 -4.55
CA GLU A 108 -25.14 -5.96 -4.17
C GLU A 108 -24.91 -4.87 -3.12
N LEU A 109 -24.05 -5.11 -2.13
CA LEU A 109 -23.66 -4.10 -1.16
C LEU A 109 -22.93 -2.92 -1.81
N VAL A 110 -21.98 -3.18 -2.72
CA VAL A 110 -21.28 -2.10 -3.46
C VAL A 110 -22.25 -1.15 -4.16
N LYS A 111 -23.38 -1.66 -4.69
CA LYS A 111 -24.38 -0.84 -5.39
C LYS A 111 -25.23 0.03 -4.46
N GLY A 112 -25.47 -0.40 -3.23
CA GLY A 112 -26.43 0.20 -2.31
C GLY A 112 -25.86 0.63 -0.95
N SER A 113 -24.55 0.74 -0.81
CA SER A 113 -23.83 1.10 0.41
C SER A 113 -23.13 2.46 0.28
N LEU A 114 -22.90 3.12 1.41
CA LEU A 114 -22.04 4.29 1.56
C LEU A 114 -20.66 3.92 2.12
N ASN A 115 -20.22 2.69 1.84
CA ASN A 115 -18.93 2.22 2.33
C ASN A 115 -17.77 3.14 1.89
N THR A 116 -16.82 3.31 2.77
CA THR A 116 -15.53 3.95 2.48
C THR A 116 -14.45 2.92 2.22
N PHE A 117 -14.69 1.68 2.67
CA PHE A 117 -13.88 0.52 2.36
C PHE A 117 -14.71 -0.76 2.44
N LEU A 118 -14.54 -1.63 1.46
CA LEU A 118 -15.20 -2.93 1.37
C LEU A 118 -14.29 -3.87 0.60
N ASN A 119 -13.66 -4.83 1.29
CA ASN A 119 -12.76 -5.80 0.67
C ASN A 119 -12.57 -7.03 1.56
N ALA A 120 -11.81 -8.01 1.08
CA ALA A 120 -11.19 -9.07 1.84
C ALA A 120 -9.74 -9.20 1.39
N MET A 121 -8.87 -9.76 2.22
CA MET A 121 -7.43 -9.82 1.93
C MET A 121 -6.82 -11.11 2.52
N THR A 122 -6.13 -11.85 1.66
CA THR A 122 -5.33 -13.01 2.07
C THR A 122 -3.84 -12.66 2.11
N TYR A 123 -3.24 -12.88 3.27
CA TYR A 123 -1.81 -12.72 3.54
C TYR A 123 -1.15 -14.10 3.72
N PRO A 124 0.17 -14.18 3.83
CA PRO A 124 0.85 -15.47 3.99
C PRO A 124 0.42 -16.29 5.22
N ASP A 125 -0.14 -15.66 6.26
CA ASP A 125 -0.48 -16.30 7.53
C ASP A 125 -1.84 -15.91 8.11
N LYS A 126 -2.54 -14.98 7.49
CA LYS A 126 -3.85 -14.46 7.91
C LYS A 126 -4.76 -14.19 6.74
N THR A 127 -6.06 -14.26 6.98
CA THR A 127 -7.09 -13.77 6.06
C THR A 127 -8.00 -12.83 6.82
N ILE A 128 -8.24 -11.63 6.31
CA ILE A 128 -8.98 -10.56 6.97
C ILE A 128 -10.14 -10.05 6.11
N TYR A 129 -11.19 -9.61 6.78
CA TYR A 129 -12.45 -9.17 6.18
C TYR A 129 -12.82 -7.77 6.72
N PRO A 130 -12.19 -6.71 6.21
CA PRO A 130 -12.41 -5.35 6.67
C PRO A 130 -13.55 -4.65 5.93
N VAL A 131 -14.31 -3.85 6.68
CA VAL A 131 -15.30 -2.91 6.14
C VAL A 131 -15.23 -1.58 6.88
N ALA A 132 -15.58 -0.48 6.18
CA ALA A 132 -15.67 0.83 6.78
C ALA A 132 -16.81 1.66 6.18
N SER A 133 -17.44 2.50 7.02
CA SER A 133 -18.47 3.44 6.58
C SER A 133 -18.64 4.60 7.57
N TYR A 134 -18.95 5.79 7.05
CA TYR A 134 -19.37 6.94 7.85
C TYR A 134 -20.81 6.79 8.37
N ASN A 135 -21.66 6.06 7.66
CA ASN A 135 -23.05 5.88 8.02
C ASN A 135 -23.22 4.72 9.00
N ASP A 136 -23.78 4.95 10.18
CA ASP A 136 -23.88 3.94 11.23
C ASP A 136 -24.80 2.75 10.84
N LYS A 137 -25.89 2.99 10.11
CA LYS A 137 -26.77 1.91 9.62
C LYS A 137 -26.07 1.07 8.57
N ASP A 138 -25.37 1.71 7.64
CA ASP A 138 -24.56 1.04 6.64
C ASP A 138 -23.46 0.21 7.27
N PHE A 139 -22.74 0.77 8.22
CA PHE A 139 -21.70 0.07 8.98
C PHE A 139 -22.25 -1.20 9.67
N LYS A 140 -23.44 -1.11 10.31
CA LYS A 140 -24.12 -2.28 10.89
C LYS A 140 -24.44 -3.34 9.83
N ASN A 141 -24.96 -2.91 8.71
CA ASN A 141 -25.33 -3.80 7.59
C ASN A 141 -24.09 -4.54 7.06
N LEU A 142 -22.99 -3.81 6.85
CA LEU A 142 -21.72 -4.35 6.38
C LEU A 142 -21.14 -5.35 7.38
N MET A 143 -21.08 -4.97 8.66
CA MET A 143 -20.58 -5.83 9.74
C MET A 143 -21.40 -7.11 9.85
N GLU A 144 -22.73 -7.03 9.80
CA GLU A 144 -23.60 -8.20 9.87
C GLU A 144 -23.41 -9.13 8.67
N THR A 145 -23.32 -8.57 7.46
CA THR A 145 -23.10 -9.37 6.26
C THR A 145 -21.77 -10.12 6.31
N TYR A 146 -20.69 -9.45 6.73
CA TYR A 146 -19.37 -10.07 6.81
C TYR A 146 -19.27 -11.11 7.93
N MET A 147 -19.87 -10.86 9.10
CA MET A 147 -19.94 -11.85 10.17
C MET A 147 -20.71 -13.09 9.75
N ASP A 148 -21.82 -12.94 9.01
CA ASP A 148 -22.58 -14.11 8.54
C ASP A 148 -21.83 -14.84 7.41
N ALA A 149 -21.18 -14.11 6.53
CA ALA A 149 -20.35 -14.65 5.47
C ALA A 149 -19.25 -15.57 6.00
N VAL A 150 -18.46 -15.12 6.97
CA VAL A 150 -17.31 -15.89 7.48
C VAL A 150 -17.70 -17.05 8.36
N PHE A 151 -18.83 -16.98 9.11
CA PHE A 151 -19.25 -18.04 10.03
C PHE A 151 -20.32 -18.99 9.47
N ASN A 152 -21.12 -18.55 8.51
CA ASN A 152 -22.23 -19.31 7.96
C ASN A 152 -22.29 -19.26 6.43
N PRO A 153 -21.16 -19.44 5.70
CA PRO A 153 -21.17 -19.35 4.24
C PRO A 153 -21.95 -20.51 3.60
N ASN A 154 -22.46 -20.26 2.41
CA ASN A 154 -23.20 -21.28 1.63
C ASN A 154 -22.29 -22.33 0.97
N ILE A 155 -21.00 -22.28 1.21
CA ILE A 155 -20.00 -23.20 0.62
C ILE A 155 -20.24 -24.66 0.94
N TYR A 156 -20.97 -24.96 2.00
CA TYR A 156 -21.31 -26.34 2.40
C TYR A 156 -22.49 -26.92 1.63
N ASP A 157 -23.37 -26.04 1.16
CA ASP A 157 -24.64 -26.43 0.51
C ASP A 157 -24.58 -26.27 -1.02
N GLU A 158 -23.64 -25.45 -1.55
CA GLU A 158 -23.51 -25.13 -2.97
C GLU A 158 -22.06 -25.26 -3.47
N LYS A 159 -21.72 -26.46 -3.96
CA LYS A 159 -20.38 -26.75 -4.51
C LYS A 159 -19.99 -25.85 -5.69
N LYS A 160 -20.95 -25.29 -6.42
CA LYS A 160 -20.66 -24.45 -7.59
C LYS A 160 -19.93 -23.15 -7.21
N ILE A 161 -20.06 -22.70 -5.95
CA ILE A 161 -19.28 -21.58 -5.43
C ILE A 161 -17.77 -21.90 -5.50
N PHE A 162 -17.37 -23.09 -5.01
CA PHE A 162 -15.98 -23.53 -5.10
C PHE A 162 -15.51 -23.70 -6.55
N LEU A 163 -16.35 -24.28 -7.41
CA LEU A 163 -16.00 -24.48 -8.83
C LEU A 163 -15.86 -23.17 -9.59
N GLN A 164 -16.65 -22.16 -9.26
CA GLN A 164 -16.57 -20.83 -9.88
C GLN A 164 -15.33 -20.06 -9.41
N GLU A 165 -15.16 -19.91 -8.10
CA GLU A 165 -14.14 -19.05 -7.53
C GLU A 165 -12.77 -19.75 -7.46
N GLY A 166 -12.72 -21.03 -7.11
CA GLY A 166 -11.47 -21.78 -6.97
C GLY A 166 -10.96 -22.28 -8.31
N TRP A 167 -11.35 -23.52 -8.63
CA TRP A 167 -10.97 -24.16 -9.89
C TRP A 167 -11.94 -25.27 -10.30
N HIS A 168 -12.01 -25.56 -11.59
CA HIS A 168 -12.74 -26.68 -12.17
C HIS A 168 -12.16 -27.12 -13.49
N TYR A 169 -12.49 -28.37 -13.92
CA TYR A 169 -12.32 -28.79 -15.30
C TYR A 169 -13.36 -28.14 -16.18
N GLU A 170 -12.96 -27.49 -17.26
CA GLU A 170 -13.89 -26.97 -18.27
C GLU A 170 -13.75 -27.80 -19.56
N LEU A 171 -14.89 -28.37 -20.01
CA LEU A 171 -15.02 -29.11 -21.26
C LEU A 171 -16.42 -28.89 -21.86
N GLU A 172 -16.50 -28.24 -23.02
CA GLU A 172 -17.78 -27.91 -23.66
C GLU A 172 -18.43 -29.09 -24.40
N ASN A 173 -17.60 -29.94 -24.98
CA ASN A 173 -18.04 -31.13 -25.74
C ASN A 173 -16.92 -32.18 -25.78
N LYS A 174 -17.24 -33.40 -26.24
CA LYS A 174 -16.28 -34.53 -26.27
C LYS A 174 -15.03 -34.27 -27.09
N ASP A 175 -15.16 -33.48 -28.17
CA ASP A 175 -14.05 -33.16 -29.06
C ASP A 175 -13.30 -31.88 -28.64
N GLY A 176 -13.81 -31.15 -27.64
CA GLY A 176 -13.21 -29.93 -27.08
C GLY A 176 -11.93 -30.19 -26.32
N GLU A 177 -11.19 -29.15 -26.07
CA GLU A 177 -10.02 -29.14 -25.22
C GLU A 177 -10.42 -29.15 -23.75
N LEU A 178 -9.81 -30.03 -22.94
CA LEU A 178 -9.97 -30.01 -21.50
C LEU A 178 -9.05 -28.92 -20.92
N THR A 179 -9.61 -28.01 -20.15
CA THR A 179 -8.87 -26.90 -19.53
C THR A 179 -9.18 -26.79 -18.03
N TYR A 180 -8.32 -26.08 -17.30
CA TYR A 180 -8.64 -25.57 -15.98
C TYR A 180 -9.23 -24.17 -16.10
N ASN A 181 -10.23 -23.86 -15.27
CA ASN A 181 -10.82 -22.54 -15.15
C ASN A 181 -11.22 -22.27 -13.69
N GLY A 182 -11.36 -20.99 -13.31
CA GLY A 182 -11.74 -20.54 -11.97
C GLY A 182 -11.21 -19.11 -11.75
N VAL A 183 -11.87 -18.32 -10.90
CA VAL A 183 -11.51 -16.93 -10.66
C VAL A 183 -10.11 -16.85 -10.07
N VAL A 184 -9.87 -17.46 -8.90
CA VAL A 184 -8.57 -17.49 -8.22
C VAL A 184 -7.49 -18.15 -9.08
N TYR A 185 -7.82 -19.25 -9.75
CA TYR A 185 -6.88 -19.91 -10.67
C TYR A 185 -6.37 -18.95 -11.77
N ASN A 186 -7.27 -18.22 -12.40
CA ASN A 186 -6.92 -17.29 -13.47
C ASN A 186 -6.19 -16.04 -12.94
N GLU A 187 -6.59 -15.54 -11.78
CA GLU A 187 -5.92 -14.42 -11.10
C GLU A 187 -4.47 -14.77 -10.79
N MET A 188 -4.24 -15.93 -10.19
CA MET A 188 -2.89 -16.36 -9.83
C MET A 188 -2.03 -16.66 -11.06
N LYS A 189 -2.60 -17.10 -12.18
CA LYS A 189 -1.85 -17.11 -13.46
C LYS A 189 -1.33 -15.73 -13.84
N GLY A 190 -2.12 -14.69 -13.59
CA GLY A 190 -1.72 -13.30 -13.80
C GLY A 190 -0.57 -12.88 -12.88
N VAL A 191 -0.66 -13.19 -11.57
CA VAL A 191 0.40 -12.90 -10.58
C VAL A 191 1.71 -13.57 -10.96
N TYR A 192 1.68 -14.84 -11.33
CA TYR A 192 2.87 -15.61 -11.73
C TYR A 192 3.43 -15.23 -13.11
N SER A 193 2.74 -14.39 -13.87
CA SER A 193 3.26 -13.80 -15.11
C SER A 193 4.12 -12.55 -14.86
N SER A 194 4.07 -11.96 -13.66
CA SER A 194 4.86 -10.78 -13.32
C SER A 194 6.19 -11.15 -12.68
N VAL A 195 7.26 -10.43 -13.04
CA VAL A 195 8.59 -10.61 -12.44
C VAL A 195 8.59 -10.35 -10.94
N ASP A 196 7.79 -9.39 -10.47
CA ASP A 196 7.67 -9.05 -9.05
C ASP A 196 7.03 -10.20 -8.27
N GLY A 197 5.92 -10.78 -8.76
CA GLY A 197 5.27 -11.91 -8.10
C GLY A 197 6.18 -13.16 -8.01
N VAL A 198 6.97 -13.42 -9.06
CA VAL A 198 7.97 -14.51 -9.02
C VAL A 198 9.09 -14.20 -8.02
N MET A 199 9.54 -12.94 -7.94
CA MET A 199 10.57 -12.49 -7.01
C MET A 199 10.12 -12.64 -5.55
N ASP A 200 8.95 -12.09 -5.21
CA ASP A 200 8.40 -12.12 -3.84
C ASP A 200 8.24 -13.55 -3.35
N ARG A 201 7.72 -14.42 -4.22
CA ARG A 201 7.56 -15.85 -3.91
C ARG A 201 8.90 -16.54 -3.68
N ALA A 202 9.87 -16.35 -4.56
CA ALA A 202 11.20 -16.94 -4.42
C ALA A 202 11.92 -16.43 -3.16
N THR A 203 11.74 -15.16 -2.82
CA THR A 203 12.29 -14.55 -1.60
C THR A 203 11.74 -15.21 -0.34
N LEU A 204 10.41 -15.32 -0.21
CA LEU A 204 9.77 -15.97 0.92
C LEU A 204 10.20 -17.44 1.05
N HIS A 205 10.18 -18.19 -0.05
CA HIS A 205 10.60 -19.58 -0.09
C HIS A 205 12.07 -19.76 0.34
N SER A 206 12.96 -18.88 -0.14
CA SER A 206 14.39 -18.93 0.19
C SER A 206 14.71 -18.65 1.65
N LEU A 207 13.91 -17.75 2.30
CA LEU A 207 14.14 -17.32 3.69
C LEU A 207 13.42 -18.20 4.72
N TYR A 208 12.27 -18.78 4.37
CA TYR A 208 11.39 -19.49 5.33
C TYR A 208 11.03 -20.93 4.90
N PRO A 209 11.99 -21.76 4.44
CA PRO A 209 11.71 -23.05 3.79
C PRO A 209 10.99 -24.08 4.68
N ASP A 210 11.06 -23.95 6.02
CA ASP A 210 10.50 -24.93 6.95
C ASP A 210 9.21 -24.43 7.64
N THR A 211 8.60 -23.34 7.15
CA THR A 211 7.42 -22.70 7.75
C THR A 211 6.27 -22.57 6.75
N SER A 212 5.12 -22.03 7.21
CA SER A 212 4.00 -21.72 6.32
C SER A 212 4.35 -20.71 5.22
N TYR A 213 5.32 -19.84 5.46
CA TYR A 213 5.78 -18.87 4.46
C TYR A 213 6.54 -19.50 3.28
N SER A 214 6.93 -20.79 3.41
CA SER A 214 7.46 -21.56 2.28
C SER A 214 6.41 -21.84 1.21
N TYR A 215 5.13 -21.73 1.52
CA TYR A 215 4.02 -22.02 0.63
C TYR A 215 3.29 -20.77 0.19
N GLU A 216 2.63 -20.83 -0.97
CA GLU A 216 1.87 -19.73 -1.55
C GLU A 216 0.43 -19.73 -1.03
N SER A 217 0.09 -18.78 -0.13
CA SER A 217 -1.27 -18.66 0.40
C SER A 217 -2.29 -18.23 -0.67
N GLY A 218 -1.86 -17.48 -1.66
CA GLY A 218 -2.67 -17.12 -2.83
C GLY A 218 -2.91 -18.28 -3.78
N GLY A 219 -2.01 -19.23 -3.81
CA GLY A 219 -2.06 -20.43 -4.64
C GLY A 219 -1.14 -20.37 -5.86
N ASN A 220 -0.37 -21.44 -6.06
CA ASN A 220 0.40 -21.62 -7.28
C ASN A 220 -0.52 -22.25 -8.35
N PRO A 221 -0.66 -21.68 -9.54
CA PRO A 221 -1.51 -22.23 -10.61
C PRO A 221 -1.22 -23.70 -10.95
N ASP A 222 0.02 -24.14 -10.77
CA ASP A 222 0.40 -25.55 -11.00
C ASP A 222 -0.15 -26.48 -9.92
N ASN A 223 -0.47 -25.97 -8.69
CA ASN A 223 -0.92 -26.75 -7.55
C ASN A 223 -2.39 -26.47 -7.15
N ILE A 224 -2.97 -25.33 -7.50
CA ILE A 224 -4.39 -25.05 -7.23
C ILE A 224 -5.31 -26.22 -7.64
N PRO A 225 -5.11 -26.88 -8.83
CA PRO A 225 -5.95 -28.00 -9.24
C PRO A 225 -5.79 -29.31 -8.42
N GLU A 226 -4.89 -29.32 -7.44
CA GLU A 226 -4.74 -30.43 -6.49
C GLU A 226 -5.74 -30.33 -5.33
N LEU A 227 -6.30 -29.14 -5.07
CA LEU A 227 -7.22 -28.89 -3.97
C LEU A 227 -8.56 -29.59 -4.21
N SER A 228 -8.88 -30.54 -3.35
CA SER A 228 -10.21 -31.15 -3.36
C SER A 228 -11.24 -30.29 -2.62
N TYR A 229 -12.52 -30.48 -2.96
CA TYR A 229 -13.63 -29.76 -2.30
C TYR A 229 -13.72 -30.10 -0.81
N GLU A 230 -13.38 -31.33 -0.39
CA GLU A 230 -13.42 -31.72 1.03
C GLU A 230 -12.28 -31.07 1.83
N GLU A 231 -11.04 -31.05 1.31
CA GLU A 231 -9.91 -30.34 1.94
C GLU A 231 -10.20 -28.84 2.08
N TYR A 232 -10.82 -28.24 1.08
CA TYR A 232 -11.27 -26.86 1.15
C TYR A 232 -12.31 -26.63 2.26
N LEU A 233 -13.32 -27.50 2.39
CA LEU A 233 -14.29 -27.41 3.48
C LEU A 233 -13.67 -27.67 4.85
N ASP A 234 -12.72 -28.58 4.95
CA ASP A 234 -12.01 -28.89 6.20
C ASP A 234 -11.14 -27.72 6.65
N PHE A 235 -10.53 -26.99 5.72
CA PHE A 235 -9.78 -25.78 6.04
C PHE A 235 -10.69 -24.71 6.66
N HIS A 236 -11.86 -24.46 6.09
CA HIS A 236 -12.84 -23.55 6.65
C HIS A 236 -13.30 -24.02 8.03
N ARG A 237 -13.70 -25.29 8.21
CA ARG A 237 -14.11 -25.86 9.50
C ARG A 237 -13.06 -25.69 10.59
N LYS A 238 -11.77 -25.81 10.21
CA LYS A 238 -10.64 -25.72 11.13
C LYS A 238 -10.35 -24.29 11.54
N TYR A 239 -10.24 -23.37 10.58
CA TYR A 239 -9.67 -22.04 10.85
C TYR A 239 -10.73 -20.95 11.03
N TYR A 240 -11.92 -21.06 10.44
CA TYR A 240 -13.00 -20.07 10.52
C TYR A 240 -13.91 -20.32 11.71
N HIS A 241 -13.31 -20.25 12.88
CA HIS A 241 -13.99 -20.48 14.16
C HIS A 241 -13.70 -19.33 15.12
N PRO A 242 -14.65 -18.88 15.97
CA PRO A 242 -14.43 -17.79 16.92
C PRO A 242 -13.17 -17.93 17.76
N SER A 243 -12.76 -19.15 18.14
CA SER A 243 -11.54 -19.40 18.94
C SER A 243 -10.24 -19.03 18.20
N ASN A 244 -10.29 -18.86 16.87
CA ASN A 244 -9.17 -18.44 16.02
C ASN A 244 -9.33 -17.00 15.49
N SER A 245 -10.43 -16.32 15.86
CA SER A 245 -10.74 -15.00 15.32
C SER A 245 -10.03 -13.86 16.06
N TYR A 246 -9.76 -12.80 15.30
CA TYR A 246 -9.27 -11.50 15.71
C TYR A 246 -10.27 -10.46 15.23
N ILE A 247 -11.06 -9.91 16.14
CA ILE A 247 -12.12 -8.94 15.85
C ILE A 247 -11.64 -7.54 16.25
N TYR A 248 -11.86 -6.57 15.39
CA TYR A 248 -11.44 -5.20 15.59
C TYR A 248 -12.57 -4.24 15.27
N LEU A 249 -12.80 -3.27 16.17
CA LEU A 249 -13.76 -2.18 16.03
C LEU A 249 -13.04 -0.84 16.28
N TYR A 250 -13.25 0.14 15.42
CA TYR A 250 -12.64 1.46 15.49
C TYR A 250 -13.65 2.55 15.17
N GLY A 251 -13.54 3.68 15.89
CA GLY A 251 -14.26 4.91 15.58
C GLY A 251 -15.39 5.23 16.56
N ASP A 252 -16.18 6.27 16.20
CA ASP A 252 -17.30 6.76 16.97
C ASP A 252 -18.53 5.85 16.81
N MET A 253 -18.71 4.92 17.74
CA MET A 253 -19.85 4.01 17.79
C MET A 253 -20.17 3.55 19.22
N ASP A 254 -21.39 3.05 19.43
CA ASP A 254 -21.74 2.36 20.69
C ASP A 254 -21.05 0.99 20.76
N MET A 255 -19.86 0.96 21.36
CA MET A 255 -19.04 -0.26 21.52
C MET A 255 -19.76 -1.34 22.34
N VAL A 256 -20.58 -0.95 23.32
CA VAL A 256 -21.32 -1.90 24.18
C VAL A 256 -22.42 -2.59 23.39
N GLU A 257 -23.19 -1.84 22.61
CA GLU A 257 -24.22 -2.39 21.71
C GLU A 257 -23.60 -3.38 20.72
N ARG A 258 -22.43 -3.01 20.13
CA ARG A 258 -21.72 -3.88 19.17
C ARG A 258 -21.28 -5.20 19.82
N LEU A 259 -20.65 -5.13 20.98
CA LEU A 259 -20.19 -6.32 21.71
C LEU A 259 -21.35 -7.24 22.10
N GLN A 260 -22.46 -6.69 22.59
CA GLN A 260 -23.66 -7.47 22.92
C GLN A 260 -24.26 -8.14 21.68
N TRP A 261 -24.29 -7.41 20.55
CA TRP A 261 -24.77 -7.94 19.28
C TRP A 261 -23.87 -9.07 18.77
N ILE A 262 -22.54 -8.89 18.79
CA ILE A 262 -21.55 -9.91 18.37
C ILE A 262 -21.72 -11.20 19.20
N ASP A 263 -21.85 -11.08 20.51
CA ASP A 263 -22.07 -12.26 21.39
C ASP A 263 -23.38 -12.95 21.02
N LYS A 264 -24.50 -12.20 21.06
CA LYS A 264 -25.84 -12.77 20.89
C LYS A 264 -26.03 -13.43 19.53
N GLU A 265 -25.57 -12.78 18.45
CA GLU A 265 -25.84 -13.25 17.09
C GLU A 265 -24.83 -14.28 16.61
N TYR A 266 -23.57 -14.25 17.12
CA TYR A 266 -22.50 -15.11 16.62
C TYR A 266 -21.74 -15.84 17.74
N LEU A 267 -20.92 -15.19 18.55
CA LEU A 267 -19.97 -15.85 19.44
C LEU A 267 -20.63 -16.73 20.50
N GLY A 268 -21.75 -16.30 21.09
CA GLY A 268 -22.48 -17.05 22.09
C GLY A 268 -23.05 -18.41 21.61
N LYS A 269 -23.09 -18.63 20.29
CA LYS A 269 -23.57 -19.87 19.67
C LYS A 269 -22.49 -20.97 19.56
N TYR A 270 -21.22 -20.61 19.81
CA TYR A 270 -20.07 -21.51 19.69
C TYR A 270 -19.50 -21.86 21.07
N ASP A 271 -18.79 -22.95 21.15
CA ASP A 271 -17.97 -23.32 22.29
C ASP A 271 -16.48 -23.16 21.95
N MET A 272 -15.61 -23.13 22.96
CA MET A 272 -14.17 -23.02 22.76
C MET A 272 -13.60 -24.27 22.07
N LEU A 273 -12.82 -24.05 21.01
CA LEU A 273 -12.03 -25.09 20.36
C LEU A 273 -10.54 -24.79 20.51
N LYS A 274 -9.74 -25.84 20.68
CA LYS A 274 -8.28 -25.72 20.56
C LYS A 274 -7.91 -25.88 19.09
N ILE A 275 -7.46 -24.79 18.47
CA ILE A 275 -7.09 -24.75 17.06
C ILE A 275 -5.58 -24.54 16.97
N ASP A 276 -4.91 -25.45 16.25
CA ASP A 276 -3.49 -25.32 15.92
C ASP A 276 -3.36 -24.43 14.68
N SER A 277 -3.14 -23.15 14.93
CA SER A 277 -2.93 -22.11 13.90
C SER A 277 -1.69 -21.27 14.18
N GLU A 278 -0.78 -21.76 15.05
CA GLU A 278 0.44 -21.05 15.40
C GLU A 278 1.36 -20.92 14.18
N VAL A 279 1.85 -19.71 13.93
CA VAL A 279 2.86 -19.40 12.90
C VAL A 279 4.23 -19.67 13.50
N LYS A 280 4.94 -20.63 12.92
CA LYS A 280 6.26 -21.03 13.41
C LYS A 280 7.34 -20.12 12.86
N LYS A 281 8.35 -19.84 13.71
CA LYS A 281 9.55 -19.13 13.29
C LYS A 281 10.51 -20.05 12.56
N GLN A 282 11.13 -19.54 11.50
CA GLN A 282 12.20 -20.21 10.78
C GLN A 282 13.49 -20.12 11.61
N PRO A 283 14.17 -21.23 11.92
CA PRO A 283 15.49 -21.19 12.53
C PRO A 283 16.52 -20.54 11.57
N ALA A 284 17.46 -19.77 12.14
CA ALA A 284 18.52 -19.17 11.35
C ALA A 284 19.36 -20.23 10.62
N PHE A 285 19.84 -19.90 9.45
CA PHE A 285 20.66 -20.78 8.62
C PHE A 285 22.08 -20.90 9.15
N SER A 286 22.74 -22.01 8.82
CA SER A 286 24.18 -22.18 9.10
C SER A 286 25.07 -21.60 7.98
N GLN A 287 24.50 -21.32 6.81
CA GLN A 287 25.19 -20.79 5.62
C GLN A 287 24.20 -20.04 4.73
N LEU A 288 24.73 -19.13 3.90
CA LEU A 288 23.95 -18.43 2.88
C LEU A 288 23.17 -19.41 2.00
N LYS A 289 21.87 -19.14 1.80
CA LYS A 289 21.03 -19.85 0.84
C LYS A 289 21.08 -19.14 -0.50
N GLU A 290 21.05 -19.92 -1.58
CA GLU A 290 20.94 -19.40 -2.94
C GLU A 290 19.77 -20.07 -3.64
N GLU A 291 18.93 -19.29 -4.29
CA GLU A 291 17.81 -19.78 -5.08
C GLU A 291 17.85 -19.12 -6.47
N LYS A 292 17.71 -19.94 -7.53
CA LYS A 292 17.69 -19.47 -8.90
C LYS A 292 16.39 -19.91 -9.57
N VAL A 293 15.64 -18.93 -10.08
CA VAL A 293 14.32 -19.12 -10.70
C VAL A 293 14.31 -18.48 -12.07
N ALA A 294 13.73 -19.17 -13.06
CA ALA A 294 13.48 -18.60 -14.39
C ALA A 294 12.13 -17.85 -14.40
N TYR A 295 12.09 -16.72 -15.07
CA TYR A 295 10.85 -15.99 -15.35
C TYR A 295 10.69 -15.70 -16.85
N ALA A 296 9.43 -15.57 -17.29
CA ALA A 296 9.12 -15.38 -18.70
C ALA A 296 9.40 -13.96 -19.17
N ILE A 297 10.02 -13.83 -20.33
CA ILE A 297 10.11 -12.57 -21.10
C ILE A 297 9.61 -12.80 -22.52
N THR A 298 9.21 -11.71 -23.18
CA THR A 298 8.78 -11.75 -24.59
C THR A 298 9.94 -12.01 -25.55
N ASP A 299 9.66 -12.51 -26.75
CA ASP A 299 10.67 -12.74 -27.80
C ASP A 299 11.42 -11.48 -28.21
N SER A 300 10.77 -10.31 -28.08
CA SER A 300 11.35 -9.01 -28.44
C SER A 300 12.28 -8.45 -27.35
N GLU A 301 12.25 -8.97 -26.14
CA GLU A 301 13.11 -8.52 -25.03
C GLU A 301 14.48 -9.19 -25.11
N SER A 302 15.50 -8.50 -24.58
CA SER A 302 16.86 -9.03 -24.48
C SER A 302 17.00 -9.98 -23.30
N LEU A 303 17.85 -10.98 -23.42
CA LEU A 303 18.31 -11.78 -22.27
C LEU A 303 19.37 -11.01 -21.44
N GLU A 304 20.09 -10.08 -22.08
CA GLU A 304 21.04 -9.21 -21.40
C GLU A 304 20.28 -8.08 -20.72
N ASP A 305 20.78 -7.66 -19.56
CA ASP A 305 20.20 -6.60 -18.72
C ASP A 305 18.73 -6.86 -18.32
N ASN A 306 18.38 -8.12 -18.03
CA ASN A 306 17.04 -8.50 -17.59
C ASN A 306 17.05 -9.49 -16.42
N THR A 307 18.21 -9.78 -15.83
CA THR A 307 18.29 -10.56 -14.57
C THR A 307 17.87 -9.68 -13.38
N VAL A 308 17.13 -10.26 -12.42
CA VAL A 308 16.91 -9.64 -11.12
C VAL A 308 17.80 -10.33 -10.09
N LEU A 309 18.51 -9.54 -9.30
CA LEU A 309 19.35 -10.01 -8.21
C LEU A 309 18.80 -9.47 -6.88
N THR A 310 18.65 -10.34 -5.89
CA THR A 310 18.27 -9.89 -4.54
C THR A 310 19.20 -10.48 -3.49
N VAL A 311 19.45 -9.70 -2.44
CA VAL A 311 20.04 -10.18 -1.18
C VAL A 311 19.01 -9.92 -0.08
N ASN A 312 18.62 -10.97 0.63
CA ASN A 312 17.50 -10.95 1.56
C ASN A 312 17.97 -11.34 2.95
N TYR A 313 17.42 -10.68 3.98
CA TYR A 313 17.78 -10.87 5.39
C TYR A 313 16.52 -11.02 6.22
N VAL A 314 16.53 -11.91 7.20
CA VAL A 314 15.50 -11.95 8.25
C VAL A 314 15.94 -11.06 9.39
N ILE A 315 15.07 -10.16 9.83
CA ILE A 315 15.37 -9.10 10.80
C ILE A 315 14.50 -9.28 12.07
N GLY A 316 14.99 -10.00 13.06
CA GLY A 316 14.35 -10.06 14.37
C GLY A 316 12.90 -10.57 14.38
N ASP A 317 12.04 -9.90 15.15
CA ASP A 317 10.62 -10.22 15.34
C ASP A 317 9.74 -8.99 15.04
N SER A 318 8.55 -9.20 14.50
CA SER A 318 7.59 -8.12 14.18
C SER A 318 7.12 -7.33 15.42
N SER A 319 7.14 -7.94 16.60
CA SER A 319 6.78 -7.27 17.86
C SER A 319 7.89 -6.38 18.45
N ASP A 320 9.11 -6.40 17.89
CA ASP A 320 10.22 -5.52 18.33
C ASP A 320 10.13 -4.16 17.63
N VAL A 321 9.27 -3.29 18.17
CA VAL A 321 8.98 -1.96 17.61
C VAL A 321 10.25 -1.11 17.48
N GLU A 322 11.16 -1.18 18.46
CA GLU A 322 12.40 -0.40 18.45
C GLU A 322 13.31 -0.82 17.29
N LEU A 323 13.50 -2.12 17.13
CA LEU A 323 14.31 -2.67 16.03
C LEU A 323 13.67 -2.33 14.68
N ASN A 324 12.37 -2.60 14.51
CA ASN A 324 11.68 -2.37 13.26
C ASN A 324 11.70 -0.89 12.85
N THR A 325 11.45 0.03 13.79
CA THR A 325 11.57 1.47 13.55
C THR A 325 13.00 1.87 13.18
N ALA A 326 13.99 1.32 13.88
CA ALA A 326 15.39 1.62 13.59
C ALA A 326 15.85 1.08 12.22
N ILE A 327 15.33 -0.08 11.79
CA ILE A 327 15.60 -0.62 10.44
C ILE A 327 14.97 0.26 9.36
N GLN A 328 13.76 0.78 9.56
CA GLN A 328 13.13 1.73 8.62
C GLN A 328 13.95 3.03 8.49
N VAL A 329 14.53 3.53 9.61
CA VAL A 329 15.47 4.67 9.55
C VAL A 329 16.75 4.30 8.80
N LEU A 330 17.29 3.09 8.99
CA LEU A 330 18.45 2.60 8.22
C LEU A 330 18.11 2.44 6.74
N GLU A 331 16.93 1.92 6.41
CA GLU A 331 16.45 1.80 5.03
C GLU A 331 16.48 3.15 4.31
N TYR A 332 15.94 4.18 4.96
CA TYR A 332 15.96 5.54 4.42
C TYR A 332 17.41 5.99 4.09
N VAL A 333 18.34 5.82 5.00
CA VAL A 333 19.74 6.27 4.83
C VAL A 333 20.51 5.41 3.82
N LEU A 334 20.24 4.11 3.78
CA LEU A 334 20.95 3.17 2.90
C LEU A 334 20.41 3.18 1.48
N MET A 335 19.09 3.32 1.30
CA MET A 335 18.42 3.00 0.03
C MET A 335 17.43 4.04 -0.48
N GLU A 336 16.78 4.86 0.37
CA GLU A 336 15.67 5.69 -0.06
C GLU A 336 16.07 7.15 -0.33
N MET A 337 16.81 7.78 0.59
CA MET A 337 17.17 9.18 0.43
C MET A 337 17.98 9.40 -0.86
N PRO A 338 17.86 10.57 -1.49
CA PRO A 338 18.68 10.91 -2.65
C PRO A 338 20.18 10.82 -2.33
N GLY A 339 20.91 10.00 -3.10
CA GLY A 339 22.31 9.71 -2.83
C GLY A 339 22.54 8.74 -1.67
N ALA A 340 21.52 7.95 -1.30
CA ALA A 340 21.60 6.91 -0.29
C ALA A 340 22.83 6.02 -0.51
N PHE A 341 23.56 5.76 0.56
CA PHE A 341 24.94 5.23 0.48
C PHE A 341 25.06 3.92 -0.29
N LEU A 342 24.19 2.96 -0.02
CA LEU A 342 24.24 1.65 -0.66
C LEU A 342 23.66 1.70 -2.07
N LYS A 343 22.54 2.39 -2.25
CA LYS A 343 21.94 2.60 -3.56
C LYS A 343 22.92 3.27 -4.52
N GLN A 344 23.59 4.33 -4.09
CA GLN A 344 24.57 5.04 -4.92
C GLN A 344 25.79 4.17 -5.26
N ALA A 345 26.30 3.37 -4.32
CA ALA A 345 27.40 2.46 -4.57
C ALA A 345 27.06 1.42 -5.65
N LEU A 346 25.85 0.88 -5.66
CA LEU A 346 25.35 -0.06 -6.65
C LEU A 346 25.15 0.60 -8.03
N ILE A 347 24.61 1.81 -8.06
CA ILE A 347 24.45 2.61 -9.30
C ILE A 347 25.82 2.92 -9.93
N ASP A 348 26.76 3.42 -9.13
CA ASP A 348 28.12 3.75 -9.59
C ASP A 348 28.88 2.54 -10.12
N ALA A 349 28.63 1.38 -9.54
CA ALA A 349 29.16 0.11 -10.02
C ALA A 349 28.42 -0.44 -11.24
N LYS A 350 27.34 0.20 -11.67
CA LYS A 350 26.48 -0.22 -12.81
C LYS A 350 25.88 -1.61 -12.58
N ILE A 351 25.40 -1.89 -11.36
CA ILE A 351 24.66 -3.10 -11.02
C ILE A 351 23.17 -2.81 -11.22
N GLY A 352 22.60 -3.35 -12.29
CA GLY A 352 21.21 -3.09 -12.65
C GLY A 352 20.95 -1.64 -13.11
N LYS A 353 19.72 -1.38 -13.48
CA LYS A 353 19.24 -0.05 -13.89
C LYS A 353 18.22 0.51 -12.90
N ASP A 354 17.63 -0.35 -12.06
CA ASP A 354 16.70 -0.01 -11.00
C ASP A 354 17.13 -0.74 -9.72
N VAL A 355 17.44 0.03 -8.68
CA VAL A 355 17.94 -0.49 -7.40
C VAL A 355 17.09 0.09 -6.28
N TYR A 356 16.53 -0.78 -5.44
CA TYR A 356 15.67 -0.41 -4.32
C TYR A 356 15.73 -1.45 -3.19
N SER A 357 15.11 -1.16 -2.06
CA SER A 357 14.90 -2.09 -0.96
C SER A 357 13.43 -2.35 -0.71
N GLN A 358 13.14 -3.43 -0.02
CA GLN A 358 11.82 -3.78 0.50
C GLN A 358 11.98 -4.23 1.95
N TYR A 359 11.23 -3.64 2.87
CA TYR A 359 11.14 -4.08 4.25
C TYR A 359 9.72 -4.54 4.54
N GLU A 360 9.56 -5.86 4.73
CA GLU A 360 8.28 -6.51 5.04
C GLU A 360 8.25 -6.83 6.53
N ASP A 361 7.48 -6.05 7.30
CA ASP A 361 7.36 -6.18 8.76
C ASP A 361 5.98 -6.67 9.23
N ASP A 362 5.09 -7.04 8.30
CA ASP A 362 3.74 -7.53 8.56
C ASP A 362 3.65 -9.07 8.68
N ILE A 363 4.79 -9.75 8.74
CA ILE A 363 4.96 -11.19 8.97
C ILE A 363 5.70 -11.45 10.28
N CYS A 364 5.62 -12.68 10.82
CA CYS A 364 6.16 -13.05 12.15
C CYS A 364 7.64 -12.68 12.34
N GLN A 365 8.45 -12.91 11.34
CA GLN A 365 9.86 -12.53 11.29
C GLN A 365 10.05 -11.58 10.10
N PRO A 366 10.19 -10.28 10.33
CA PRO A 366 10.40 -9.31 9.26
C PRO A 366 11.55 -9.65 8.33
N MET A 367 11.43 -9.29 7.06
CA MET A 367 12.49 -9.46 6.08
C MET A 367 12.87 -8.15 5.41
N TYR A 368 14.17 -8.02 5.13
CA TYR A 368 14.73 -6.89 4.40
C TYR A 368 15.40 -7.38 3.12
N SER A 369 15.01 -6.85 1.98
CA SER A 369 15.53 -7.23 0.66
C SER A 369 16.19 -6.04 -0.03
N ILE A 370 17.38 -6.25 -0.60
CA ILE A 370 18.04 -5.31 -1.50
C ILE A 370 17.91 -5.90 -2.90
N VAL A 371 17.30 -5.13 -3.80
CA VAL A 371 16.92 -5.59 -5.14
C VAL A 371 17.65 -4.78 -6.21
N ALA A 372 18.19 -5.47 -7.22
CA ALA A 372 18.70 -4.86 -8.46
C ALA A 372 18.03 -5.51 -9.67
N LYS A 373 17.20 -4.73 -10.37
CA LYS A 373 16.56 -5.13 -11.64
C LYS A 373 17.37 -4.67 -12.84
N TYR A 374 17.14 -5.33 -13.96
CA TYR A 374 17.84 -5.06 -15.22
C TYR A 374 19.36 -5.22 -15.08
N ALA A 375 19.78 -6.21 -14.29
CA ALA A 375 21.15 -6.66 -14.11
C ALA A 375 21.49 -7.84 -15.03
N ASN A 376 22.69 -8.39 -14.89
CA ASN A 376 23.09 -9.64 -15.51
C ASN A 376 23.45 -10.67 -14.45
N GLU A 377 23.26 -11.97 -14.74
CA GLU A 377 23.64 -13.03 -13.79
C GLU A 377 25.12 -12.96 -13.43
N SER A 378 25.98 -12.54 -14.36
CA SER A 378 27.42 -12.33 -14.14
C SER A 378 27.74 -11.26 -13.08
N ASP A 379 26.79 -10.39 -12.77
CA ASP A 379 26.97 -9.31 -11.79
C ASP A 379 26.74 -9.77 -10.34
N LYS A 380 26.25 -11.00 -10.12
CA LYS A 380 25.89 -11.54 -8.80
C LYS A 380 27.00 -11.35 -7.75
N GLU A 381 28.20 -11.84 -8.04
CA GLU A 381 29.30 -11.78 -7.09
C GLU A 381 29.72 -10.33 -6.81
N LYS A 382 29.68 -9.47 -7.83
CA LYS A 382 29.98 -8.06 -7.69
C LYS A 382 28.90 -7.35 -6.86
N PHE A 383 27.62 -7.68 -7.07
CA PHE A 383 26.49 -7.17 -6.31
C PHE A 383 26.63 -7.48 -4.81
N ILE A 384 26.86 -8.75 -4.46
CA ILE A 384 27.05 -9.18 -3.08
C ILE A 384 28.28 -8.50 -2.45
N THR A 385 29.38 -8.41 -3.21
CA THR A 385 30.62 -7.79 -2.72
C THR A 385 30.42 -6.32 -2.39
N ILE A 386 29.76 -5.54 -3.27
CA ILE A 386 29.51 -4.12 -3.05
C ILE A 386 28.62 -3.90 -1.82
N ILE A 387 27.57 -4.71 -1.67
CA ILE A 387 26.69 -4.65 -0.49
C ILE A 387 27.53 -4.86 0.78
N ASN A 388 28.29 -5.93 0.84
CA ASN A 388 29.09 -6.25 2.04
C ASN A 388 30.15 -5.18 2.32
N GLU A 389 30.94 -4.78 1.32
CA GLU A 389 31.99 -3.75 1.48
C GLU A 389 31.41 -2.40 1.92
N THR A 390 30.26 -2.02 1.36
CA THR A 390 29.57 -0.77 1.74
C THR A 390 29.08 -0.82 3.17
N LEU A 391 28.41 -1.90 3.57
CA LEU A 391 27.91 -2.09 4.93
C LEU A 391 29.06 -2.19 5.95
N GLU A 392 30.15 -2.91 5.63
CA GLU A 392 31.35 -2.97 6.49
C GLU A 392 32.02 -1.61 6.65
N LYS A 393 32.08 -0.82 5.56
CA LYS A 393 32.61 0.55 5.61
C LYS A 393 31.76 1.43 6.51
N LEU A 394 30.43 1.44 6.34
CA LEU A 394 29.51 2.25 7.16
C LEU A 394 29.54 1.84 8.64
N ALA A 395 29.56 0.54 8.92
CA ALA A 395 29.68 0.04 10.29
C ALA A 395 31.00 0.44 10.99
N LYS A 396 32.06 0.64 10.21
CA LYS A 396 33.40 1.01 10.75
C LYS A 396 33.62 2.52 10.81
N GLU A 397 33.22 3.25 9.76
CA GLU A 397 33.49 4.69 9.61
C GLU A 397 32.41 5.55 10.26
N GLY A 398 31.22 4.99 10.53
CA GLY A 398 30.05 5.66 11.07
C GLY A 398 29.09 6.13 9.97
N LEU A 399 27.85 6.34 10.38
CA LEU A 399 26.77 6.88 9.55
C LEU A 399 26.68 8.40 9.72
N ASP A 400 26.19 9.09 8.70
CA ASP A 400 25.87 10.51 8.80
C ASP A 400 24.69 10.72 9.77
N LYS A 401 24.98 11.32 10.92
CA LYS A 401 23.99 11.60 11.97
C LYS A 401 22.87 12.52 11.50
N LYS A 402 23.17 13.44 10.57
CA LYS A 402 22.18 14.34 10.01
C LYS A 402 21.20 13.58 9.12
N ALA A 403 21.69 12.65 8.32
CA ALA A 403 20.87 11.75 7.50
C ALA A 403 20.00 10.83 8.37
N LEU A 404 20.56 10.25 9.43
CA LEU A 404 19.79 9.45 10.40
C LEU A 404 18.67 10.28 11.06
N LEU A 405 18.96 11.51 11.45
CA LEU A 405 17.97 12.39 12.05
C LEU A 405 16.88 12.79 11.05
N ALA A 406 17.23 13.03 9.80
CA ALA A 406 16.28 13.32 8.74
C ALA A 406 15.32 12.12 8.50
N GLY A 407 15.87 10.90 8.39
CA GLY A 407 15.06 9.69 8.26
C GLY A 407 14.14 9.47 9.46
N LEU A 408 14.65 9.67 10.68
CA LEU A 408 13.84 9.57 11.90
C LEU A 408 12.71 10.60 11.94
N ASN A 409 12.98 11.86 11.58
CA ASN A 409 11.99 12.92 11.56
C ASN A 409 10.93 12.67 10.48
N SER A 410 11.34 12.25 9.28
CA SER A 410 10.42 11.93 8.19
C SER A 410 9.48 10.78 8.57
N LEU A 411 10.01 9.72 9.20
CA LEU A 411 9.21 8.59 9.66
C LEU A 411 8.26 8.99 10.80
N GLU A 412 8.75 9.72 11.80
CA GLU A 412 7.93 10.24 12.91
C GLU A 412 6.80 11.13 12.40
N PHE A 413 7.07 12.00 11.42
CA PHE A 413 6.04 12.84 10.82
C PHE A 413 4.94 12.01 10.13
N LYS A 414 5.33 11.02 9.32
CA LYS A 414 4.38 10.11 8.65
C LYS A 414 3.49 9.38 9.65
N VAL A 415 4.07 8.88 10.73
CA VAL A 415 3.34 8.16 11.79
C VAL A 415 2.36 9.10 12.51
N ARG A 416 2.80 10.31 12.88
CA ARG A 416 1.95 11.32 13.56
C ARG A 416 0.82 11.84 12.69
N GLU A 417 1.08 12.02 11.41
CA GLU A 417 0.08 12.50 10.45
C GLU A 417 -0.99 11.44 10.17
N SER A 418 -0.57 10.19 10.10
CA SER A 418 -1.45 9.03 9.78
C SER A 418 -2.34 9.30 8.56
N ASP A 419 -1.78 9.94 7.53
CA ASP A 419 -2.47 10.17 6.25
C ASP A 419 -2.22 9.00 5.29
N PHE A 420 -3.23 8.21 5.08
CA PHE A 420 -3.21 7.06 4.17
C PHE A 420 -4.03 7.32 2.89
N GLY A 421 -4.24 8.58 2.54
CA GLY A 421 -4.98 9.01 1.36
C GLY A 421 -6.45 8.61 1.42
N ARG A 422 -6.88 7.69 0.55
CA ARG A 422 -8.28 7.24 0.48
C ARG A 422 -8.59 6.07 1.41
N ILE A 423 -7.59 5.45 2.00
CA ILE A 423 -7.76 4.31 2.89
C ILE A 423 -8.12 4.82 4.29
N PRO A 424 -9.19 4.30 4.94
CA PRO A 424 -9.54 4.70 6.30
C PRO A 424 -8.37 4.48 7.27
N LYS A 425 -7.99 5.50 8.05
CA LYS A 425 -6.86 5.39 8.99
C LYS A 425 -7.07 4.27 10.02
N GLY A 426 -8.30 4.09 10.51
CA GLY A 426 -8.64 3.00 11.42
C GLY A 426 -8.41 1.61 10.83
N LEU A 427 -8.54 1.44 9.53
CA LEU A 427 -8.20 0.17 8.86
C LEU A 427 -6.70 -0.10 8.93
N ILE A 428 -5.86 0.90 8.63
CA ILE A 428 -4.40 0.74 8.69
C ILE A 428 -3.95 0.46 10.12
N PHE A 429 -4.52 1.15 11.12
CA PHE A 429 -4.24 0.84 12.53
C PHE A 429 -4.56 -0.62 12.86
N GLY A 430 -5.70 -1.14 12.40
CA GLY A 430 -6.10 -2.53 12.58
C GLY A 430 -5.13 -3.53 11.92
N ILE A 431 -4.69 -3.25 10.68
CA ILE A 431 -3.72 -4.09 9.96
C ILE A 431 -2.36 -4.06 10.67
N ASN A 432 -1.87 -2.87 11.05
CA ASN A 432 -0.60 -2.74 11.76
C ASN A 432 -0.60 -3.51 13.09
N MET A 433 -1.70 -3.42 13.86
CA MET A 433 -1.80 -4.21 15.10
C MET A 433 -1.70 -5.72 14.83
N LEU A 434 -2.31 -6.21 13.76
CA LEU A 434 -2.26 -7.64 13.41
C LEU A 434 -0.83 -8.12 13.14
N SER A 435 0.07 -7.26 12.69
CA SER A 435 1.48 -7.61 12.41
C SER A 435 2.27 -8.04 13.66
N SER A 436 1.76 -7.78 14.86
CA SER A 436 2.30 -8.29 16.13
C SER A 436 1.28 -9.12 16.92
N TRP A 437 0.02 -8.65 16.97
CA TRP A 437 -1.05 -9.29 17.76
C TRP A 437 -1.34 -10.74 17.36
N LEU A 438 -1.17 -11.07 16.07
CA LEU A 438 -1.30 -12.45 15.59
C LEU A 438 -0.34 -13.43 16.29
N TYR A 439 0.80 -12.96 16.77
CA TYR A 439 1.87 -13.80 17.31
C TYR A 439 1.99 -13.67 18.84
N ASP A 440 1.56 -12.53 19.41
CA ASP A 440 1.62 -12.26 20.84
C ASP A 440 0.37 -11.51 21.33
N ASP A 441 -0.44 -12.21 22.15
CA ASP A 441 -1.65 -11.64 22.79
C ASP A 441 -1.32 -10.68 23.96
N SER A 442 -0.05 -10.47 24.34
CA SER A 442 0.29 -9.71 25.56
C SER A 442 -0.02 -8.23 25.45
N ASN A 443 0.23 -7.63 24.28
CA ASN A 443 -0.06 -6.21 24.00
C ASN A 443 -0.37 -6.00 22.51
N PRO A 444 -1.64 -6.03 22.08
CA PRO A 444 -2.01 -5.82 20.70
C PRO A 444 -1.71 -4.40 20.18
N PHE A 445 -1.51 -3.42 21.07
CA PHE A 445 -1.31 -2.01 20.71
C PHE A 445 0.17 -1.63 20.50
N VAL A 446 1.09 -2.57 20.69
CA VAL A 446 2.53 -2.27 20.75
C VAL A 446 3.04 -1.51 19.51
N LEU A 447 2.51 -1.83 18.32
CA LEU A 447 2.89 -1.16 17.07
C LEU A 447 2.24 0.22 16.86
N LEU A 448 1.30 0.61 17.72
CA LEU A 448 0.72 1.96 17.73
C LEU A 448 1.47 2.89 18.70
N GLU A 449 2.18 2.35 19.71
CA GLU A 449 2.84 3.10 20.77
C GLU A 449 4.29 3.47 20.40
N THR A 450 4.46 4.36 19.44
CA THR A 450 5.77 4.66 18.82
C THR A 450 6.49 5.88 19.39
N ASN A 451 5.80 6.82 20.10
CA ASN A 451 6.39 8.06 20.59
C ASN A 451 7.67 7.85 21.42
N LYS A 452 7.63 6.92 22.38
CA LYS A 452 8.79 6.60 23.22
C LYS A 452 9.95 5.99 22.44
N VAL A 453 9.63 5.28 21.36
CA VAL A 453 10.64 4.68 20.47
C VAL A 453 11.36 5.77 19.71
N PHE A 454 10.63 6.74 19.12
CA PHE A 454 11.24 7.89 18.45
C PHE A 454 12.14 8.70 19.38
N GLU A 455 11.69 8.99 20.60
CA GLU A 455 12.50 9.70 21.60
C GLU A 455 13.78 8.93 21.95
N LYS A 456 13.70 7.61 22.06
CA LYS A 456 14.85 6.75 22.37
C LYS A 456 15.82 6.71 21.20
N LEU A 457 15.34 6.45 19.98
CA LEU A 457 16.18 6.40 18.78
C LEU A 457 16.88 7.73 18.52
N ARG A 458 16.22 8.87 18.75
CA ARG A 458 16.82 10.20 18.64
C ARG A 458 18.06 10.38 19.52
N LYS A 459 18.05 9.83 20.75
CA LYS A 459 19.22 9.83 21.66
C LYS A 459 20.29 8.85 21.20
N MET A 460 19.89 7.76 20.52
CA MET A 460 20.81 6.74 20.03
C MET A 460 21.59 7.15 18.77
N ILE A 461 21.12 8.15 18.00
CA ILE A 461 21.86 8.72 16.87
C ILE A 461 23.26 9.23 17.27
N ASP A 462 23.43 9.70 18.52
CA ASP A 462 24.72 10.15 19.02
C ASP A 462 25.66 9.04 19.49
N THR A 463 25.22 7.80 19.40
CA THR A 463 25.97 6.60 19.78
C THR A 463 26.35 5.77 18.54
N ASP A 464 26.91 4.58 18.75
CA ASP A 464 27.20 3.58 17.72
C ASP A 464 26.06 2.57 17.49
N TYR A 465 24.83 2.92 17.86
CA TYR A 465 23.69 2.00 17.86
C TYR A 465 23.36 1.51 16.44
N PHE A 466 23.25 2.42 15.48
CA PHE A 466 22.88 2.08 14.10
C PHE A 466 23.99 1.29 13.39
N GLU A 467 25.25 1.59 13.67
CA GLU A 467 26.40 0.81 13.17
C GLU A 467 26.41 -0.61 13.74
N LYS A 468 25.98 -0.78 14.99
CA LYS A 468 25.80 -2.11 15.59
C LYS A 468 24.67 -2.88 14.95
N LEU A 469 23.55 -2.23 14.61
CA LEU A 469 22.46 -2.87 13.88
C LEU A 469 22.92 -3.37 12.50
N ILE A 470 23.68 -2.56 11.75
CA ILE A 470 24.29 -3.00 10.49
C ILE A 470 25.17 -4.23 10.72
N THR A 471 26.01 -4.20 11.75
CA THR A 471 26.91 -5.31 12.07
C THR A 471 26.15 -6.58 12.42
N GLU A 472 25.10 -6.49 13.24
CA GLU A 472 24.36 -7.63 13.78
C GLU A 472 23.39 -8.22 12.75
N TYR A 473 22.56 -7.37 12.13
CA TYR A 473 21.45 -7.82 11.30
C TYR A 473 21.77 -7.95 9.82
N PHE A 474 22.89 -7.41 9.34
CA PHE A 474 23.29 -7.54 7.94
C PHE A 474 24.62 -8.29 7.77
N ILE A 475 25.69 -7.84 8.43
CA ILE A 475 27.05 -8.41 8.24
C ILE A 475 27.16 -9.79 8.87
N LYS A 476 26.85 -9.92 10.15
CA LYS A 476 26.95 -11.17 10.93
C LYS A 476 25.72 -12.07 10.79
N ASN A 477 24.64 -11.57 10.24
CA ASN A 477 23.42 -12.33 10.08
C ASN A 477 23.65 -13.52 9.16
N THR A 478 23.37 -14.72 9.66
CA THR A 478 23.43 -15.97 8.89
C THR A 478 22.10 -16.33 8.24
N HIS A 479 20.99 -15.75 8.74
CA HIS A 479 19.66 -15.97 8.19
C HIS A 479 19.42 -15.05 7.00
N LYS A 480 20.07 -15.38 5.89
CA LYS A 480 20.02 -14.61 4.65
C LYS A 480 20.03 -15.50 3.42
N SER A 481 19.50 -14.98 2.32
CA SER A 481 19.47 -15.65 1.01
C SER A 481 19.89 -14.72 -0.11
N VAL A 482 20.23 -15.30 -1.25
CA VAL A 482 20.38 -14.63 -2.54
C VAL A 482 19.41 -15.28 -3.50
N VAL A 483 18.56 -14.46 -4.14
CA VAL A 483 17.65 -14.94 -5.19
C VAL A 483 18.09 -14.35 -6.53
N ILE A 484 18.11 -15.20 -7.55
CA ILE A 484 18.51 -14.86 -8.91
C ILE A 484 17.35 -15.20 -9.84
N LEU A 485 16.70 -14.19 -10.41
CA LEU A 485 15.68 -14.44 -11.42
C LEU A 485 16.31 -14.24 -12.80
N THR A 486 16.32 -15.32 -13.59
CA THR A 486 16.88 -15.30 -14.93
C THR A 486 15.79 -15.24 -15.99
N PRO A 487 15.90 -14.34 -16.99
CA PRO A 487 14.93 -14.24 -18.06
C PRO A 487 15.00 -15.48 -18.98
N GLU A 488 13.84 -16.05 -19.32
CA GLU A 488 13.72 -17.17 -20.27
C GLU A 488 12.67 -16.84 -21.33
N LYS A 489 13.05 -16.90 -22.62
CA LYS A 489 12.13 -16.72 -23.74
C LYS A 489 11.34 -18.01 -23.98
N GLY A 490 10.06 -17.86 -24.36
CA GLY A 490 9.20 -19.00 -24.63
C GLY A 490 8.83 -19.83 -23.40
N LEU A 491 9.10 -19.33 -22.17
CA LEU A 491 8.77 -20.06 -20.93
C LEU A 491 7.27 -20.18 -20.74
N THR A 492 6.51 -19.12 -21.04
CA THR A 492 5.04 -19.13 -20.96
C THR A 492 4.46 -20.15 -21.93
N GLU A 493 4.85 -20.10 -23.19
CA GLU A 493 4.38 -21.02 -24.23
C GLU A 493 4.74 -22.48 -23.91
N LYS A 494 5.94 -22.71 -23.37
CA LYS A 494 6.40 -24.02 -22.93
C LYS A 494 5.54 -24.57 -21.80
N LYS A 495 5.25 -23.75 -20.78
CA LYS A 495 4.37 -24.14 -19.65
C LYS A 495 2.95 -24.39 -20.12
N GLU A 496 2.40 -23.52 -20.96
CA GLU A 496 1.06 -23.70 -21.53
C GLU A 496 0.96 -25.00 -22.37
N GLN A 497 1.96 -25.28 -23.19
CA GLN A 497 1.99 -26.52 -23.98
C GLN A 497 2.11 -27.75 -23.08
N GLN A 498 2.95 -27.71 -22.04
CA GLN A 498 3.07 -28.81 -21.06
C GLN A 498 1.75 -29.07 -20.33
N LEU A 499 1.05 -27.99 -19.90
CA LEU A 499 -0.25 -28.09 -19.27
C LEU A 499 -1.28 -28.72 -20.25
N LYS A 500 -1.33 -28.23 -21.47
CA LYS A 500 -2.21 -28.76 -22.52
C LYS A 500 -1.95 -30.26 -22.77
N ASP A 501 -0.70 -30.65 -22.96
CA ASP A 501 -0.32 -32.04 -23.20
C ASP A 501 -0.71 -32.93 -22.00
N SER A 502 -0.53 -32.42 -20.76
CA SER A 502 -0.91 -33.15 -19.55
C SER A 502 -2.42 -33.34 -19.42
N LEU A 503 -3.20 -32.31 -19.74
CA LEU A 503 -4.67 -32.37 -19.73
C LEU A 503 -5.23 -33.24 -20.85
N GLU A 504 -4.62 -33.22 -22.03
CA GLU A 504 -4.98 -34.12 -23.13
C GLU A 504 -4.68 -35.58 -22.76
N ALA A 505 -3.52 -35.83 -22.18
CA ALA A 505 -3.18 -37.18 -21.66
C ALA A 505 -4.17 -37.65 -20.58
N LYS A 506 -4.52 -36.76 -19.65
CA LYS A 506 -5.51 -37.04 -18.60
C LYS A 506 -6.89 -37.34 -19.20
N LYS A 507 -7.33 -36.50 -20.15
CA LYS A 507 -8.60 -36.74 -20.88
C LYS A 507 -8.60 -38.11 -21.57
N GLY A 508 -7.47 -38.50 -22.19
CA GLY A 508 -7.30 -39.82 -22.84
C GLY A 508 -7.38 -41.00 -21.89
N THR A 509 -7.23 -40.82 -20.59
CA THR A 509 -7.38 -41.86 -19.57
C THR A 509 -8.78 -41.88 -18.91
N MET A 510 -9.61 -40.88 -19.16
CA MET A 510 -10.97 -40.77 -18.62
C MET A 510 -11.92 -41.72 -19.35
N THR A 511 -12.88 -42.24 -18.60
CA THR A 511 -14.03 -42.97 -19.14
C THR A 511 -15.02 -42.02 -19.83
N ASP A 512 -15.84 -42.57 -20.74
CA ASP A 512 -16.90 -41.76 -21.36
C ASP A 512 -17.86 -41.15 -20.31
N GLU A 513 -18.12 -41.83 -19.20
CA GLU A 513 -18.95 -41.33 -18.12
C GLU A 513 -18.31 -40.13 -17.40
N GLU A 514 -17.01 -40.18 -17.13
CA GLU A 514 -16.27 -39.04 -16.54
C GLU A 514 -16.26 -37.81 -17.46
N ILE A 515 -16.07 -38.01 -18.76
CA ILE A 515 -16.13 -36.96 -19.78
C ILE A 515 -17.53 -36.37 -19.84
N GLU A 516 -18.59 -37.18 -19.86
CA GLU A 516 -19.97 -36.66 -19.87
C GLU A 516 -20.32 -35.91 -18.58
N ASN A 517 -19.78 -36.32 -17.43
CA ASN A 517 -19.98 -35.65 -16.17
C ASN A 517 -19.30 -34.25 -16.20
N ILE A 518 -18.09 -34.12 -16.70
CA ILE A 518 -17.40 -32.82 -16.80
C ILE A 518 -18.15 -31.89 -17.74
N ILE A 519 -18.61 -32.36 -18.89
CA ILE A 519 -19.41 -31.56 -19.83
C ILE A 519 -20.69 -31.09 -19.16
N LYS A 520 -21.36 -31.95 -18.41
CA LYS A 520 -22.56 -31.59 -17.65
C LYS A 520 -22.26 -30.57 -16.56
N GLU A 521 -21.21 -30.76 -15.75
CA GLU A 521 -20.78 -29.81 -14.72
C GLU A 521 -20.43 -28.45 -15.33
N THR A 522 -19.68 -28.41 -16.44
CA THR A 522 -19.36 -27.18 -17.19
C THR A 522 -20.63 -26.44 -17.60
N LYS A 523 -21.61 -27.14 -18.15
CA LYS A 523 -22.89 -26.54 -18.56
C LYS A 523 -23.68 -26.01 -17.35
N GLU A 524 -23.81 -26.82 -16.31
CA GLU A 524 -24.53 -26.43 -15.08
C GLU A 524 -23.89 -25.23 -14.38
N LEU A 525 -22.54 -25.14 -14.41
CA LEU A 525 -21.80 -24.00 -13.87
C LEU A 525 -22.05 -22.74 -14.70
N LYS A 526 -22.01 -22.82 -16.03
CA LYS A 526 -22.32 -21.68 -16.92
C LYS A 526 -23.78 -21.20 -16.73
N GLU A 527 -24.71 -22.10 -16.56
CA GLU A 527 -26.10 -21.77 -16.22
C GLU A 527 -26.20 -21.11 -14.83
N TYR A 528 -25.46 -21.61 -13.84
CA TYR A 528 -25.36 -21.00 -12.51
C TYR A 528 -24.80 -19.60 -12.60
N GLN A 529 -23.69 -19.37 -13.27
CA GLN A 529 -23.04 -18.06 -13.43
C GLN A 529 -23.97 -17.00 -14.07
N THR A 530 -24.73 -17.38 -15.08
CA THR A 530 -25.62 -16.48 -15.84
C THR A 530 -26.98 -16.26 -15.21
N THR A 531 -27.40 -17.13 -14.29
CA THR A 531 -28.71 -17.02 -13.62
C THR A 531 -28.64 -16.02 -12.47
N SER A 532 -29.47 -14.99 -12.48
CA SER A 532 -29.56 -14.01 -11.39
C SER A 532 -30.16 -14.65 -10.12
N SER A 533 -29.79 -14.11 -8.96
CA SER A 533 -30.44 -14.45 -7.69
C SER A 533 -31.92 -14.07 -7.71
N SER A 534 -32.75 -14.83 -6.99
CA SER A 534 -34.17 -14.56 -6.94
C SER A 534 -34.49 -13.20 -6.31
N PRO A 535 -35.54 -12.49 -6.72
CA PRO A 535 -35.94 -11.21 -6.10
C PRO A 535 -36.19 -11.34 -4.59
N GLU A 536 -36.65 -12.50 -4.11
CA GLU A 536 -36.85 -12.77 -2.69
C GLU A 536 -35.52 -12.82 -1.92
N ASN A 537 -34.48 -13.41 -2.50
CA ASN A 537 -33.16 -13.48 -1.89
C ASN A 537 -32.46 -12.11 -1.96
N LEU A 538 -32.56 -11.40 -3.09
CA LEU A 538 -32.02 -10.05 -3.22
C LEU A 538 -32.62 -9.08 -2.18
N ALA A 539 -33.91 -9.20 -1.88
CA ALA A 539 -34.58 -8.38 -0.87
C ALA A 539 -34.11 -8.64 0.58
N LYS A 540 -33.31 -9.68 0.82
CA LYS A 540 -32.72 -9.94 2.15
C LYS A 540 -31.45 -9.13 2.40
N ILE A 541 -30.80 -8.64 1.34
CA ILE A 541 -29.59 -7.82 1.48
C ILE A 541 -29.97 -6.51 2.17
N PRO A 542 -29.31 -6.14 3.27
CA PRO A 542 -29.65 -4.95 4.04
C PRO A 542 -29.09 -3.71 3.33
N LEU A 543 -29.87 -3.11 2.45
CA LEU A 543 -29.49 -1.89 1.76
C LEU A 543 -29.98 -0.65 2.54
N LEU A 544 -29.41 0.49 2.20
CA LEU A 544 -29.86 1.80 2.71
C LEU A 544 -31.12 2.26 1.97
N GLU A 545 -32.03 2.88 2.72
CA GLU A 545 -33.11 3.67 2.18
C GLU A 545 -32.65 5.12 1.96
N ILE A 546 -33.35 5.89 1.14
CA ILE A 546 -33.01 7.29 0.87
C ILE A 546 -33.00 8.12 2.16
N GLU A 547 -33.87 7.77 3.10
CA GLU A 547 -33.99 8.42 4.41
C GLU A 547 -32.77 8.20 5.33
N ASP A 548 -32.00 7.15 5.09
CA ASP A 548 -30.77 6.83 5.82
C ASP A 548 -29.57 7.66 5.35
N ILE A 549 -29.70 8.31 4.20
CA ILE A 549 -28.66 9.14 3.61
C ILE A 549 -28.76 10.55 4.19
N GLY A 550 -27.64 11.07 4.68
CA GLY A 550 -27.56 12.46 5.15
C GLY A 550 -27.95 13.44 4.05
N LYS A 551 -28.80 14.41 4.39
CA LYS A 551 -29.34 15.40 3.42
C LYS A 551 -28.36 16.55 3.16
N GLU A 552 -27.42 16.77 4.07
CA GLU A 552 -26.46 17.87 3.96
C GLU A 552 -25.13 17.34 3.38
N PRO A 553 -24.60 18.00 2.36
CA PRO A 553 -23.26 17.68 1.87
C PRO A 553 -22.21 18.08 2.93
N ARG A 554 -21.08 17.43 2.94
CA ARG A 554 -19.92 17.92 3.73
C ARG A 554 -19.62 19.35 3.31
N LYS A 555 -19.60 20.26 4.29
CA LYS A 555 -19.33 21.67 4.03
C LYS A 555 -17.85 21.84 3.64
N ILE A 556 -17.61 22.48 2.51
CA ILE A 556 -16.29 23.02 2.20
C ILE A 556 -16.08 24.20 3.11
N ILE A 557 -15.14 24.08 4.06
CA ILE A 557 -14.92 25.06 5.12
C ILE A 557 -14.20 26.31 4.58
N GLY A 558 -13.36 26.13 3.54
CA GLY A 558 -12.52 27.17 3.00
C GLY A 558 -13.31 28.34 2.38
N GLN A 559 -12.92 29.55 2.75
CA GLN A 559 -13.45 30.77 2.17
C GLN A 559 -12.42 31.39 1.19
N PRO A 560 -12.77 31.57 -0.08
CA PRO A 560 -11.84 32.17 -1.04
C PRO A 560 -11.73 33.68 -0.83
N GLU A 561 -10.51 34.20 -0.83
CA GLU A 561 -10.19 35.62 -0.95
C GLU A 561 -9.22 35.84 -2.12
N THR A 562 -9.21 37.06 -2.67
CA THR A 562 -8.21 37.41 -3.71
C THR A 562 -7.39 38.59 -3.23
N LYS A 563 -6.05 38.40 -3.20
CA LYS A 563 -5.11 39.44 -2.81
C LYS A 563 -3.90 39.44 -3.73
N GLU A 564 -3.46 40.60 -4.23
CA GLU A 564 -2.33 40.77 -5.15
C GLU A 564 -2.42 39.80 -6.38
N GLY A 565 -3.65 39.53 -6.85
CA GLY A 565 -3.92 38.66 -7.97
C GLY A 565 -3.70 37.16 -7.67
N ILE A 566 -3.59 36.77 -6.41
CA ILE A 566 -3.59 35.38 -5.96
C ILE A 566 -4.97 35.06 -5.38
N THR A 567 -5.62 34.02 -5.87
CA THR A 567 -6.83 33.48 -5.23
C THR A 567 -6.42 32.50 -4.13
N MET A 568 -6.80 32.81 -2.90
CA MET A 568 -6.39 32.08 -1.70
C MET A 568 -7.60 31.39 -1.09
N LEU A 569 -7.48 30.11 -0.78
CA LEU A 569 -8.45 29.32 -0.03
C LEU A 569 -7.84 28.95 1.32
N TYR A 570 -8.44 29.45 2.38
CA TYR A 570 -8.05 29.15 3.76
C TYR A 570 -9.04 28.21 4.40
N ASN A 571 -8.53 27.14 4.98
CA ASN A 571 -9.30 26.12 5.72
C ASN A 571 -8.86 26.17 7.18
N ASP A 572 -9.75 26.69 8.06
CA ASP A 572 -9.53 26.72 9.51
C ASP A 572 -9.83 25.33 10.09
N LEU A 573 -8.80 24.53 10.24
CA LEU A 573 -8.89 23.16 10.72
C LEU A 573 -7.88 22.93 11.84
N PHE A 574 -8.26 22.12 12.81
CA PHE A 574 -7.30 21.58 13.75
C PHE A 574 -6.40 20.57 13.05
N THR A 575 -5.12 20.86 12.96
CA THR A 575 -4.12 20.06 12.23
C THR A 575 -2.93 19.68 13.11
N ASN A 576 -3.10 19.75 14.44
CA ASN A 576 -2.07 19.40 15.41
C ASN A 576 -0.71 20.09 15.17
N GLY A 577 -0.74 21.40 14.77
CA GLY A 577 0.46 22.21 14.51
C GLY A 577 1.08 22.00 13.13
N ILE A 578 0.45 21.21 12.25
CA ILE A 578 0.90 20.98 10.88
C ILE A 578 0.21 21.96 9.92
N GLY A 579 0.98 22.69 9.13
CA GLY A 579 0.49 23.48 8.01
C GLY A 579 0.50 22.67 6.71
N TYR A 580 -0.62 22.65 5.99
CA TYR A 580 -0.74 22.04 4.66
C TYR A 580 -0.82 23.13 3.62
N LEU A 581 0.14 23.16 2.72
CA LEU A 581 0.35 24.22 1.73
C LEU A 581 0.31 23.65 0.31
N ASP A 582 -0.62 24.17 -0.51
CA ASP A 582 -0.62 23.92 -1.95
C ASP A 582 -0.54 25.27 -2.68
N ILE A 583 0.44 25.42 -3.55
CA ILE A 583 0.55 26.57 -4.46
C ILE A 583 0.36 26.04 -5.88
N VAL A 584 -0.65 26.55 -6.58
CA VAL A 584 -1.05 26.07 -7.90
C VAL A 584 -0.89 27.17 -8.94
N PHE A 585 -0.21 26.88 -10.03
CA PHE A 585 0.04 27.76 -11.16
C PHE A 585 -0.78 27.30 -12.38
N ASP A 586 -1.63 28.16 -12.94
CA ASP A 586 -2.43 27.84 -14.13
C ASP A 586 -1.54 27.82 -15.38
N CYS A 587 -1.28 26.66 -15.92
CA CYS A 587 -0.46 26.42 -17.11
C CYS A 587 -1.29 26.04 -18.35
N THR A 588 -2.58 26.39 -18.37
CA THR A 588 -3.50 26.03 -19.48
C THR A 588 -3.00 26.47 -20.86
N ASP A 589 -2.29 27.59 -20.92
CA ASP A 589 -1.73 28.16 -22.16
C ASP A 589 -0.30 27.65 -22.48
N LEU A 590 0.19 26.61 -21.80
CA LEU A 590 1.51 26.01 -22.01
C LEU A 590 1.64 25.48 -23.45
N PRO A 591 2.66 25.91 -24.23
CA PRO A 591 2.88 25.41 -25.58
C PRO A 591 2.99 23.88 -25.63
N GLU A 592 2.41 23.27 -26.69
CA GLU A 592 2.33 21.80 -26.85
C GLU A 592 3.68 21.09 -26.70
N LYS A 593 4.76 21.68 -27.22
CA LYS A 593 6.13 21.12 -27.12
C LYS A 593 6.63 20.93 -25.70
N TYR A 594 6.03 21.60 -24.71
CA TYR A 594 6.43 21.52 -23.31
C TYR A 594 5.51 20.60 -22.46
N GLN A 595 4.37 20.14 -23.00
CA GLN A 595 3.38 19.41 -22.22
C GLN A 595 3.92 18.10 -21.64
N SER A 596 4.77 17.36 -22.37
CA SER A 596 5.41 16.15 -21.85
C SER A 596 6.43 16.44 -20.73
N TYR A 597 7.03 17.62 -20.70
CA TYR A 597 7.94 18.02 -19.63
C TYR A 597 7.23 18.27 -18.29
N MET A 598 5.92 18.47 -18.30
CA MET A 598 5.15 18.59 -17.06
C MET A 598 5.23 17.31 -16.19
N GLY A 599 5.34 16.14 -16.81
CA GLY A 599 5.56 14.88 -16.09
C GLY A 599 6.96 14.77 -15.44
N LEU A 600 7.86 15.71 -15.70
CA LEU A 600 9.21 15.74 -15.15
C LEU A 600 9.36 16.67 -13.93
N LEU A 601 8.35 17.49 -13.60
CA LEU A 601 8.44 18.39 -12.46
C LEU A 601 8.78 17.63 -11.18
N LYS A 602 8.00 16.60 -10.85
CA LYS A 602 8.17 15.78 -9.65
C LYS A 602 9.48 15.00 -9.60
N PRO A 603 9.89 14.27 -10.64
CA PRO A 603 11.12 13.47 -10.58
C PRO A 603 12.41 14.28 -10.71
N VAL A 604 12.36 15.55 -11.15
CA VAL A 604 13.56 16.36 -11.38
C VAL A 604 13.75 17.45 -10.32
N LEU A 605 12.70 18.22 -10.00
CA LEU A 605 12.81 19.27 -9.00
C LEU A 605 13.02 18.66 -7.62
N SER A 606 13.97 19.22 -6.86
CA SER A 606 14.53 18.71 -5.60
C SER A 606 15.52 17.53 -5.74
N TYR A 607 15.70 16.96 -6.94
CA TYR A 607 16.61 15.83 -7.19
C TYR A 607 17.82 16.20 -8.05
N MET A 608 17.99 17.50 -8.31
CA MET A 608 19.16 18.11 -8.94
C MET A 608 19.83 19.05 -7.95
N ASP A 609 21.13 19.32 -8.16
CA ASP A 609 21.86 20.32 -7.38
C ASP A 609 21.28 21.72 -7.59
N THR A 610 21.33 22.54 -6.55
CA THR A 610 21.05 23.97 -6.62
C THR A 610 22.36 24.77 -6.55
N GLU A 611 22.26 26.12 -6.57
CA GLU A 611 23.44 26.97 -6.31
C GLU A 611 23.96 26.84 -4.88
N LYS A 612 23.11 26.46 -3.90
CA LYS A 612 23.42 26.42 -2.48
C LYS A 612 23.76 25.03 -1.98
N HIS A 613 23.04 24.02 -2.44
CA HIS A 613 23.13 22.66 -1.95
C HIS A 613 23.32 21.66 -3.08
N SER A 614 24.08 20.59 -2.85
CA SER A 614 23.93 19.38 -3.62
C SER A 614 22.53 18.79 -3.43
N TYR A 615 22.04 17.99 -4.38
CA TYR A 615 20.71 17.39 -4.27
C TYR A 615 20.55 16.52 -3.00
N THR A 616 21.62 15.90 -2.52
CA THR A 616 21.61 15.10 -1.29
C THR A 616 21.48 15.98 -0.05
N GLU A 617 22.24 17.10 0.01
CA GLU A 617 22.12 18.06 1.10
C GLU A 617 20.75 18.74 1.10
N LEU A 618 20.24 19.12 -0.06
CA LEU A 618 18.90 19.72 -0.21
C LEU A 618 17.81 18.81 0.34
N ASN A 619 17.82 17.54 -0.04
CA ASN A 619 16.83 16.59 0.46
C ASN A 619 16.97 16.30 1.95
N THR A 620 18.22 16.26 2.47
CA THR A 620 18.43 16.17 3.92
C THR A 620 17.85 17.39 4.66
N GLU A 621 18.00 18.61 4.13
CA GLU A 621 17.37 19.82 4.71
C GLU A 621 15.83 19.76 4.63
N ILE A 622 15.28 19.26 3.52
CA ILE A 622 13.83 19.06 3.36
C ILE A 622 13.32 18.08 4.43
N ASP A 623 13.93 16.92 4.55
CA ASP A 623 13.47 15.86 5.45
C ASP A 623 13.73 16.16 6.94
N LEU A 624 14.69 17.06 7.24
CA LEU A 624 14.89 17.56 8.61
C LEU A 624 13.80 18.52 9.09
N ASP A 625 13.29 19.33 8.19
CA ASP A 625 12.43 20.46 8.55
C ASP A 625 10.97 20.30 8.11
N LEU A 626 10.68 19.41 7.11
CA LEU A 626 9.37 19.28 6.51
C LEU A 626 8.86 17.84 6.61
N GLY A 627 7.54 17.69 6.70
CA GLY A 627 6.86 16.40 6.63
C GLY A 627 6.55 15.95 5.20
N GLY A 628 6.68 16.86 4.24
CA GLY A 628 6.51 16.58 2.83
C GLY A 628 6.81 17.81 1.99
N PHE A 629 7.43 17.58 0.83
CA PHE A 629 7.78 18.64 -0.12
C PHE A 629 7.82 18.05 -1.52
N ALA A 630 7.01 18.58 -2.42
CA ALA A 630 6.93 18.05 -3.78
C ALA A 630 6.55 19.12 -4.79
N PHE A 631 7.06 18.96 -6.01
CA PHE A 631 6.57 19.64 -7.20
C PHE A 631 5.81 18.64 -8.05
N ASP A 632 4.66 19.03 -8.58
CA ASP A 632 3.83 18.10 -9.38
C ASP A 632 3.12 18.85 -10.52
N SER A 633 2.37 18.14 -11.32
CA SER A 633 1.47 18.68 -12.33
C SER A 633 0.08 18.07 -12.20
N GLY A 634 -0.94 18.92 -12.28
CA GLY A 634 -2.34 18.53 -12.17
C GLY A 634 -3.13 18.82 -13.45
N ILE A 635 -4.27 18.15 -13.59
CA ILE A 635 -5.24 18.41 -14.67
C ILE A 635 -6.63 18.42 -14.05
N TYR A 636 -7.22 19.60 -13.97
CA TYR A 636 -8.55 19.83 -13.43
C TYR A 636 -9.53 20.15 -14.54
N VAL A 637 -10.72 19.57 -14.48
CA VAL A 637 -11.77 19.84 -15.48
C VAL A 637 -12.85 20.71 -14.85
N ASN A 638 -13.12 21.86 -15.46
CA ASN A 638 -14.22 22.72 -15.03
C ASN A 638 -15.56 22.01 -15.33
N LYS A 639 -16.30 21.66 -14.30
CA LYS A 639 -17.57 20.91 -14.44
C LYS A 639 -18.65 21.64 -15.23
N LYS A 640 -18.59 22.97 -15.33
CA LYS A 640 -19.58 23.77 -16.07
C LYS A 640 -19.24 23.92 -17.56
N THR A 641 -17.96 24.09 -17.88
CA THR A 641 -17.51 24.34 -19.26
C THR A 641 -16.96 23.09 -19.96
N GLY A 642 -16.52 22.06 -19.18
CA GLY A 642 -15.80 20.91 -19.70
C GLY A 642 -14.35 21.18 -20.07
N GLU A 643 -13.86 22.41 -19.91
CA GLU A 643 -12.48 22.79 -20.27
C GLU A 643 -11.49 22.32 -19.20
N PRO A 644 -10.37 21.70 -19.59
CA PRO A 644 -9.30 21.36 -18.69
C PRO A 644 -8.40 22.53 -18.35
N MET A 645 -7.94 22.58 -17.11
CA MET A 645 -6.87 23.43 -16.63
C MET A 645 -5.65 22.54 -16.34
N LEU A 646 -4.55 22.78 -17.03
CA LEU A 646 -3.25 22.18 -16.72
C LEU A 646 -2.58 23.03 -15.67
N THR A 647 -2.01 22.42 -14.62
CA THR A 647 -1.36 23.12 -13.52
C THR A 647 0.05 22.61 -13.28
N GLY A 648 0.92 23.53 -12.82
CA GLY A 648 2.11 23.18 -12.06
C GLY A 648 1.83 23.44 -10.58
N GLU A 649 2.30 22.58 -9.70
CA GLU A 649 1.91 22.57 -8.29
C GLU A 649 3.12 22.44 -7.38
N VAL A 650 3.04 23.08 -6.21
CA VAL A 650 3.96 22.92 -5.10
C VAL A 650 3.15 22.47 -3.91
N HIS A 651 3.48 21.32 -3.35
CA HIS A 651 2.86 20.76 -2.16
C HIS A 651 3.86 20.71 -1.03
N ALA A 652 3.49 21.19 0.16
CA ALA A 652 4.34 21.10 1.33
C ALA A 652 3.53 20.86 2.59
N LYS A 653 4.09 20.06 3.50
CA LYS A 653 3.57 19.81 4.83
C LYS A 653 4.67 20.14 5.83
N MET A 654 4.38 21.00 6.80
CA MET A 654 5.39 21.47 7.75
C MET A 654 4.79 21.82 9.11
N LEU A 655 5.58 21.80 10.15
CA LEU A 655 5.21 22.46 11.41
C LEU A 655 5.15 23.97 11.23
N TYR A 656 4.34 24.69 12.00
CA TYR A 656 4.10 26.13 11.83
C TYR A 656 5.38 26.96 11.96
N ASP A 657 6.31 26.59 12.83
CA ASP A 657 7.60 27.28 13.00
C ASP A 657 8.53 27.10 11.79
N LYS A 658 8.28 26.13 10.91
CA LYS A 658 9.03 25.82 9.70
C LYS A 658 8.51 26.49 8.43
N ILE A 659 7.39 27.20 8.50
CA ILE A 659 6.78 27.89 7.33
C ILE A 659 7.78 28.81 6.62
N PRO A 660 8.58 29.67 7.28
CA PRO A 660 9.54 30.51 6.57
C PRO A 660 10.60 29.70 5.81
N LYS A 661 11.13 28.63 6.42
CA LYS A 661 12.12 27.74 5.79
C LYS A 661 11.55 27.05 4.57
N THR A 662 10.27 26.65 4.62
CA THR A 662 9.56 26.05 3.47
C THR A 662 9.57 26.97 2.26
N PHE A 663 9.24 28.23 2.44
CA PHE A 663 9.24 29.22 1.36
C PHE A 663 10.65 29.51 0.83
N ASP A 664 11.68 29.47 1.68
CA ASP A 664 13.08 29.59 1.26
C ASP A 664 13.50 28.41 0.39
N LEU A 665 13.12 27.17 0.77
CA LEU A 665 13.38 25.97 -0.02
C LEU A 665 12.62 25.98 -1.36
N ILE A 666 11.35 26.43 -1.38
CA ILE A 666 10.60 26.60 -2.64
C ILE A 666 11.35 27.54 -3.59
N LYS A 667 11.78 28.70 -3.08
CA LYS A 667 12.54 29.68 -3.89
C LYS A 667 13.84 29.09 -4.41
N GLU A 668 14.59 28.41 -3.58
CA GLU A 668 15.86 27.77 -3.97
C GLU A 668 15.65 26.76 -5.10
N VAL A 669 14.71 25.84 -4.94
CA VAL A 669 14.45 24.80 -5.96
C VAL A 669 13.97 25.43 -7.27
N VAL A 670 13.06 26.40 -7.21
CA VAL A 670 12.50 27.00 -8.44
C VAL A 670 13.51 27.87 -9.18
N LEU A 671 14.36 28.63 -8.48
CA LEU A 671 15.22 29.64 -9.07
C LEU A 671 16.67 29.22 -9.25
N GLU A 672 17.17 28.29 -8.47
CA GLU A 672 18.60 27.98 -8.36
C GLU A 672 18.95 26.54 -8.78
N THR A 673 17.97 25.72 -9.26
CA THR A 673 18.26 24.36 -9.75
C THR A 673 19.13 24.38 -11.00
N LYS A 674 20.19 23.56 -11.02
CA LYS A 674 21.14 23.40 -12.10
C LYS A 674 20.72 22.27 -13.02
N PHE A 675 20.58 22.52 -14.31
CA PHE A 675 20.18 21.53 -15.33
C PHE A 675 21.33 21.08 -16.24
N ASP A 676 22.56 21.44 -15.92
CA ASP A 676 23.76 21.15 -16.69
C ASP A 676 24.49 19.87 -16.23
N ASP A 677 24.05 19.21 -15.16
CA ASP A 677 24.47 17.85 -14.83
C ASP A 677 23.72 16.81 -15.68
N TYR A 678 24.19 16.64 -16.90
CA TYR A 678 23.57 15.71 -17.85
C TYR A 678 23.66 14.24 -17.39
N LYS A 679 24.67 13.87 -16.59
CA LYS A 679 24.80 12.52 -16.05
C LYS A 679 23.66 12.25 -15.08
N ARG A 680 23.43 13.16 -14.15
CA ARG A 680 22.36 13.04 -13.16
C ARG A 680 20.97 13.05 -13.82
N LEU A 681 20.75 13.94 -14.77
CA LEU A 681 19.50 13.97 -15.55
C LEU A 681 19.23 12.62 -16.24
N LYS A 682 20.28 12.00 -16.82
CA LYS A 682 20.13 10.69 -17.46
C LYS A 682 19.72 9.60 -16.46
N GLU A 683 20.34 9.56 -15.30
CA GLU A 683 20.02 8.60 -14.22
C GLU A 683 18.55 8.73 -13.80
N ILE A 684 18.07 9.95 -13.58
CA ILE A 684 16.67 10.23 -13.25
C ILE A 684 15.71 9.75 -14.34
N LEU A 685 16.05 10.00 -15.60
CA LEU A 685 15.20 9.59 -16.74
C LEU A 685 15.17 8.07 -16.92
N GLU A 686 16.28 7.36 -16.71
CA GLU A 686 16.37 5.89 -16.79
C GLU A 686 15.50 5.24 -15.71
N GLU A 687 15.60 5.72 -14.47
CA GLU A 687 14.76 5.28 -13.36
C GLU A 687 13.27 5.55 -13.62
N LEU A 688 12.93 6.75 -14.07
CA LEU A 688 11.56 7.12 -14.40
C LEU A 688 10.98 6.27 -15.53
N LYS A 689 11.75 6.04 -16.61
CA LYS A 689 11.32 5.16 -17.73
C LYS A 689 11.01 3.76 -17.25
N SER A 690 11.84 3.20 -16.35
CA SER A 690 11.64 1.87 -15.76
C SER A 690 10.34 1.82 -14.96
N ARG A 691 10.09 2.81 -14.09
CA ARG A 691 8.86 2.90 -13.29
C ARG A 691 7.60 3.04 -14.15
N VAL A 692 7.64 3.91 -15.17
CA VAL A 692 6.51 4.09 -16.10
C VAL A 692 6.23 2.81 -16.88
N LYS A 693 7.27 2.11 -17.36
CA LYS A 693 7.13 0.80 -18.05
C LYS A 693 6.45 -0.22 -17.13
N SER A 694 6.91 -0.34 -15.90
CA SER A 694 6.34 -1.27 -14.92
C SER A 694 4.87 -0.93 -14.62
N SER A 695 4.55 0.35 -14.45
CA SER A 695 3.17 0.81 -14.23
C SER A 695 2.25 0.46 -15.41
N ILE A 696 2.69 0.71 -16.65
CA ILE A 696 1.91 0.38 -17.87
C ILE A 696 1.65 -1.12 -17.96
N ILE A 697 2.61 -1.97 -17.58
CA ILE A 697 2.45 -3.43 -17.60
C ILE A 697 1.46 -3.88 -16.53
N LYS A 698 1.60 -3.35 -15.30
CA LYS A 698 0.75 -3.72 -14.16
C LYS A 698 -0.72 -3.28 -14.34
N THR A 699 -0.94 -2.16 -15.02
CA THR A 699 -2.28 -1.57 -15.22
C THR A 699 -2.59 -1.39 -16.71
N GLY A 700 -2.41 -2.45 -17.50
CA GLY A 700 -2.54 -2.41 -18.96
C GLY A 700 -3.93 -2.00 -19.46
N ASP A 701 -4.98 -2.38 -18.77
CA ASP A 701 -6.37 -1.95 -18.98
C ASP A 701 -6.51 -0.43 -18.84
N SER A 702 -6.01 0.13 -17.76
CA SER A 702 -6.01 1.56 -17.47
C SER A 702 -5.17 2.35 -18.46
N ALA A 703 -4.01 1.82 -18.86
CA ALA A 703 -3.15 2.42 -19.88
C ALA A 703 -3.85 2.43 -21.24
N ALA A 704 -4.51 1.33 -21.62
CA ALA A 704 -5.28 1.25 -22.85
C ALA A 704 -6.48 2.21 -22.83
N MET A 705 -7.20 2.31 -21.71
CA MET A 705 -8.30 3.25 -21.52
C MET A 705 -7.82 4.70 -21.63
N LEU A 706 -6.74 5.07 -20.92
CA LEU A 706 -6.16 6.40 -20.99
C LEU A 706 -5.81 6.77 -22.44
N ARG A 707 -5.14 5.85 -23.15
CA ARG A 707 -4.80 6.04 -24.55
C ARG A 707 -6.03 6.22 -25.44
N ALA A 708 -7.05 5.40 -25.29
CA ALA A 708 -8.30 5.51 -26.04
C ALA A 708 -9.02 6.84 -25.77
N MET A 709 -9.14 7.22 -24.50
CA MET A 709 -9.80 8.47 -24.09
C MET A 709 -9.04 9.72 -24.58
N SER A 710 -7.71 9.64 -24.74
CA SER A 710 -6.90 10.77 -25.19
C SER A 710 -7.25 11.25 -26.62
N TYR A 711 -7.92 10.43 -27.43
CA TYR A 711 -8.41 10.82 -28.77
C TYR A 711 -9.70 11.63 -28.73
N TYR A 712 -10.43 11.63 -27.62
CA TYR A 712 -11.75 12.25 -27.50
C TYR A 712 -11.80 13.38 -26.47
N SER A 713 -10.85 13.42 -25.52
CA SER A 713 -10.85 14.37 -24.43
C SER A 713 -9.50 15.06 -24.30
N LYS A 714 -9.52 16.40 -24.24
CA LYS A 714 -8.33 17.21 -24.06
C LYS A 714 -7.65 16.97 -22.70
N SER A 715 -8.44 16.73 -21.64
CA SER A 715 -7.86 16.39 -20.32
C SER A 715 -7.13 15.05 -20.33
N TYR A 716 -7.71 14.04 -20.95
CA TYR A 716 -7.05 12.74 -21.12
C TYR A 716 -5.85 12.81 -22.07
N TYR A 717 -5.91 13.68 -23.11
CA TYR A 717 -4.75 13.93 -23.95
C TYR A 717 -3.57 14.50 -23.15
N LEU A 718 -3.80 15.52 -22.33
CA LEU A 718 -2.77 16.10 -21.46
C LEU A 718 -2.21 15.07 -20.47
N LYS A 719 -3.09 14.24 -19.88
CA LYS A 719 -2.67 13.17 -18.97
C LYS A 719 -1.83 12.12 -19.68
N GLU A 720 -2.20 11.74 -20.90
CA GLU A 720 -1.42 10.80 -21.73
C GLU A 720 -0.02 11.34 -22.03
N GLN A 721 0.13 12.66 -22.24
CA GLN A 721 1.43 13.31 -22.48
C GLN A 721 2.33 13.32 -21.24
N SER A 722 1.79 13.33 -20.02
CA SER A 722 2.57 13.46 -18.78
C SER A 722 2.73 12.16 -17.97
N THR A 723 1.89 11.13 -18.23
CA THR A 723 1.91 9.90 -17.43
C THR A 723 1.67 8.60 -18.23
N GLY A 724 1.17 8.71 -19.48
CA GLY A 724 0.74 7.54 -20.26
C GLY A 724 1.80 6.97 -21.22
N LEU A 725 1.33 6.20 -22.20
CA LEU A 725 2.19 5.58 -23.22
C LEU A 725 2.94 6.64 -24.06
N ALA A 726 2.30 7.80 -24.35
CA ALA A 726 2.99 8.89 -25.05
C ALA A 726 4.16 9.43 -24.22
N PHE A 727 4.00 9.53 -22.92
CA PHE A 727 5.08 9.92 -22.01
C PHE A 727 6.21 8.88 -21.99
N TYR A 728 5.89 7.61 -21.94
CA TYR A 728 6.89 6.54 -22.06
C TYR A 728 7.68 6.62 -23.38
N GLN A 729 6.98 6.89 -24.49
CA GLN A 729 7.62 7.08 -25.81
C GLN A 729 8.52 8.31 -25.83
N PHE A 730 8.09 9.43 -25.24
CA PHE A 730 8.90 10.63 -25.06
C PHE A 730 10.19 10.34 -24.28
N LEU A 731 10.11 9.66 -23.13
CA LEU A 731 11.29 9.27 -22.34
C LEU A 731 12.22 8.35 -23.14
N SER A 732 11.65 7.40 -23.91
CA SER A 732 12.42 6.49 -24.73
C SER A 732 13.18 7.22 -25.84
N ASP A 733 12.51 8.13 -26.54
CA ASP A 733 13.13 8.91 -27.63
C ASP A 733 14.28 9.81 -27.12
N ILE A 734 14.14 10.38 -25.92
CA ILE A 734 15.22 11.16 -25.29
C ILE A 734 16.39 10.24 -24.91
N LEU A 735 16.13 9.11 -24.25
CA LEU A 735 17.20 8.24 -23.75
C LEU A 735 17.93 7.48 -24.86
N ASP A 736 17.21 7.05 -25.89
CA ASP A 736 17.82 6.33 -27.04
C ASP A 736 18.76 7.24 -27.85
N ASN A 737 18.57 8.57 -27.79
CA ASN A 737 19.38 9.58 -28.47
C ASN A 737 20.00 10.60 -27.51
N TYR A 738 20.29 10.19 -26.26
CA TYR A 738 20.60 11.10 -25.16
C TYR A 738 21.77 12.04 -25.45
N GLU A 739 22.88 11.52 -25.95
CA GLU A 739 24.09 12.31 -26.21
C GLU A 739 23.88 13.40 -27.27
N GLU A 740 22.94 13.22 -28.18
CA GLU A 740 22.59 14.21 -29.21
C GLU A 740 21.53 15.21 -28.69
N LYS A 741 20.66 14.80 -27.75
CA LYS A 741 19.48 15.57 -27.31
C LYS A 741 19.65 16.23 -25.95
N LYS A 742 20.64 15.88 -25.16
CA LYS A 742 20.77 16.28 -23.75
C LYS A 742 20.75 17.80 -23.52
N GLU A 743 21.40 18.59 -24.38
CA GLU A 743 21.44 20.04 -24.23
C GLU A 743 20.09 20.68 -24.57
N ASP A 744 19.45 20.26 -25.66
CA ASP A 744 18.12 20.72 -26.04
C ASP A 744 17.06 20.27 -25.03
N PHE A 745 17.20 19.06 -24.51
CA PHE A 745 16.32 18.52 -23.46
C PHE A 745 16.42 19.35 -22.18
N ALA A 746 17.62 19.57 -21.66
CA ALA A 746 17.85 20.35 -20.43
C ALA A 746 17.35 21.79 -20.60
N LYS A 747 17.56 22.40 -21.80
CA LYS A 747 17.03 23.73 -22.10
C LYS A 747 15.50 23.74 -22.11
N ASN A 748 14.84 22.80 -22.80
CA ASN A 748 13.38 22.76 -22.85
C ASN A 748 12.77 22.47 -21.47
N LEU A 749 13.44 21.67 -20.63
CA LEU A 749 13.02 21.42 -19.26
C LEU A 749 13.10 22.70 -18.43
N LYS A 750 14.23 23.44 -18.52
CA LYS A 750 14.39 24.74 -17.88
C LYS A 750 13.34 25.74 -18.36
N ASP A 751 13.15 25.89 -19.69
CA ASP A 751 12.14 26.77 -20.27
C ASP A 751 10.71 26.42 -19.75
N THR A 752 10.42 25.12 -19.56
CA THR A 752 9.14 24.67 -19.03
C THR A 752 8.97 25.11 -17.56
N ILE A 753 9.98 24.91 -16.72
CA ILE A 753 9.98 25.29 -15.31
C ILE A 753 9.83 26.81 -15.17
N GLU A 754 10.60 27.57 -15.96
CA GLU A 754 10.48 29.03 -16.00
C GLU A 754 9.07 29.47 -16.40
N TYR A 755 8.46 28.83 -17.42
CA TYR A 755 7.09 29.13 -17.83
C TYR A 755 6.08 28.85 -16.72
N VAL A 756 6.19 27.70 -16.06
CA VAL A 756 5.28 27.28 -14.98
C VAL A 756 5.31 28.31 -13.84
N PHE A 757 6.49 28.59 -13.32
CA PHE A 757 6.61 29.36 -12.07
C PHE A 757 6.61 30.88 -12.29
N SER A 758 6.84 31.38 -13.50
CA SER A 758 6.62 32.81 -13.83
C SER A 758 5.15 33.17 -14.05
N ASN A 759 4.25 32.19 -14.04
CA ASN A 759 2.83 32.40 -14.30
C ASN A 759 2.17 33.25 -13.20
N GLN A 760 1.48 34.31 -13.62
CA GLN A 760 0.80 35.25 -12.70
C GLN A 760 -0.55 34.73 -12.18
N LYS A 761 -1.13 33.73 -12.82
CA LYS A 761 -2.36 33.09 -12.40
C LYS A 761 -2.05 32.02 -11.34
N MET A 762 -2.11 32.43 -10.09
CA MET A 762 -1.78 31.59 -8.93
C MET A 762 -3.00 31.37 -8.04
N TYR A 763 -3.05 30.19 -7.46
CA TYR A 763 -3.98 29.82 -6.41
C TYR A 763 -3.16 29.32 -5.20
N LEU A 764 -3.63 29.66 -4.01
CA LEU A 764 -3.11 29.14 -2.74
C LEU A 764 -4.23 28.37 -2.06
N ASN A 765 -3.96 27.15 -1.63
CA ASN A 765 -4.77 26.43 -0.68
C ASN A 765 -3.94 26.20 0.59
N TYR A 766 -4.50 26.53 1.75
CA TYR A 766 -3.83 26.34 3.03
C TYR A 766 -4.81 25.80 4.07
N ALA A 767 -4.39 24.77 4.80
CA ALA A 767 -5.08 24.29 5.98
C ALA A 767 -4.15 24.38 7.21
N GLY A 768 -4.69 24.88 8.31
CA GLY A 768 -3.99 25.14 9.57
C GLY A 768 -4.67 26.21 10.39
N ASP A 769 -3.99 26.74 11.40
CA ASP A 769 -4.54 27.80 12.22
C ASP A 769 -4.47 29.19 11.54
N LYS A 770 -5.17 30.15 12.09
CA LYS A 770 -5.27 31.51 11.55
C LYS A 770 -3.95 32.27 11.61
N GLU A 771 -3.15 32.07 12.62
CA GLU A 771 -1.87 32.80 12.80
C GLU A 771 -0.86 32.34 11.74
N SER A 772 -0.74 31.04 11.54
CA SER A 772 0.10 30.46 10.49
C SER A 772 -0.36 30.86 9.08
N TYR A 773 -1.69 30.94 8.83
CA TYR A 773 -2.23 31.41 7.56
C TYR A 773 -1.82 32.86 7.23
N GLU A 774 -1.88 33.79 8.19
CA GLU A 774 -1.46 35.19 7.97
C GLU A 774 0.04 35.28 7.61
N LEU A 775 0.88 34.39 8.13
CA LEU A 775 2.28 34.29 7.75
C LEU A 775 2.43 33.72 6.33
N VAL A 776 1.73 32.64 6.01
CA VAL A 776 1.72 32.02 4.66
C VAL A 776 1.26 33.03 3.60
N LYS A 777 0.19 33.78 3.86
CA LYS A 777 -0.34 34.79 2.97
C LYS A 777 0.69 35.87 2.62
N LYS A 778 1.50 36.30 3.57
CA LYS A 778 2.59 37.23 3.33
C LYS A 778 3.68 36.61 2.45
N LEU A 779 4.12 35.40 2.82
CA LEU A 779 5.24 34.72 2.16
C LEU A 779 4.91 34.31 0.72
N VAL A 780 3.65 33.91 0.41
CA VAL A 780 3.26 33.57 -0.97
C VAL A 780 3.25 34.80 -1.88
N ILE A 781 2.89 35.98 -1.36
CA ILE A 781 2.98 37.22 -2.12
C ILE A 781 4.45 37.58 -2.40
N ASP A 782 5.32 37.41 -1.40
CA ASP A 782 6.76 37.64 -1.55
C ASP A 782 7.39 36.62 -2.53
N LEU A 783 6.95 35.36 -2.51
CA LEU A 783 7.36 34.34 -3.46
C LEU A 783 6.98 34.72 -4.89
N LYS A 784 5.68 35.07 -5.12
CA LYS A 784 5.20 35.52 -6.43
C LYS A 784 6.05 36.64 -7.01
N ASN A 785 6.30 37.68 -6.22
CA ASN A 785 7.08 38.83 -6.66
C ASN A 785 8.55 38.47 -6.94
N SER A 786 9.15 37.62 -6.11
CA SER A 786 10.56 37.22 -6.26
C SER A 786 10.76 36.35 -7.51
N VAL A 787 9.89 35.37 -7.74
CA VAL A 787 9.99 34.46 -8.89
C VAL A 787 9.71 35.21 -10.18
N TYR A 788 8.67 36.04 -10.21
CA TYR A 788 8.34 36.84 -11.41
C TYR A 788 9.48 37.78 -11.81
N LEU A 789 10.06 38.51 -10.87
CA LEU A 789 11.15 39.46 -11.16
C LEU A 789 12.42 38.70 -11.60
N SER A 790 12.77 37.60 -11.00
CA SER A 790 13.98 36.83 -11.33
C SER A 790 13.90 36.18 -12.71
N LEU A 791 12.76 35.61 -13.08
CA LEU A 791 12.59 34.90 -14.35
C LEU A 791 12.36 35.84 -15.57
N ILE A 792 11.79 37.06 -15.37
CA ILE A 792 11.62 38.02 -16.45
C ILE A 792 12.94 38.76 -16.79
N HIS A 793 13.85 38.90 -15.84
CA HIS A 793 15.14 39.57 -16.06
C HIS A 793 16.24 38.69 -16.69
N ILE A 794 15.97 37.42 -16.90
CA ILE A 794 16.83 36.46 -17.60
C ILE A 794 16.43 36.44 -19.07
#